data_b45db9c073ebf035f6ecb30f24f08f3d
#
_entry.id   b45db9c073ebf035f6ecb30f24f08f3d
#
_cell.length_a   1.000
_cell.length_b   1.000
_cell.length_c   1.000
_cell.angle_alpha   90.00
_cell.angle_beta   90.00
_cell.angle_gamma   90.00
#
_symmetry.space_group_name_H-M   'P 1'
#
loop_
_entity.id
_entity.type
_entity.pdbx_description
1 polymer ?
#
loop_
_entity_poly.entity_id
_entity_poly.type
_entity_poly.pdbx_seq_one_letter_code
_entity_poly.pdbx_strand_id
1 'polypeptide(L)'
;MDSRIGQDDDGHDALATVVAALIDDDGTVRQWSRGALELLGRSADEVCGLHVSELFTESTRTDCVPSMWPSPVEGTLLRHSRGHSVNVRCRLLPLEQTAHQLLLAVPADRAEESEQGAVLLRALLAQEQIGVIVRDADPAVVKTNFTTPGLSSPPLGSTPADVMEPPHAAMIEAELRTVLATGLPLVDHAVRGRSRSEPVRDYSFSVTAVRTTDREGRPTGVIVLVTDATEQWLADRRLQLRHQAAARIGRSLDVRRTAQDIAEVLVPDFADLVSVDLADKVLAGDEPPRTFGGGDLHLRRVAVRAAEGWPEGLLQLEDRFPRLPDRPAIRDLQEGRTVLFDRNSIERAIGDGRLIPLLIPDNGHSLAMAPLFARGLVLGLIGAWRTDDDKPFDQQDADMFAEIAAHAALSVDNARRYTREHRAAVSLQQRLLPAAATLTPAVEAVGKYVPAAGGAEIGGDWFDVIPLPSLRVALVVGDVIGHGLHAAATMGRLRTAVQTLADLELTPDELLSRLDELVARIASEADPAERDTVGATCLVALYDPVTQLCTVASAGHPPPIVAGPDGTAHPLPVRPGPPLGVGGLPFEATTTRLAPGSWLALYSDGLLGQPADGIDAAAIRLAGRIADLHGERCSLQTAGEILTAEQADHPAADDTALLLAMARPLQRDAVAEWEFPADPVAVSAARAAVAAKVSEWGLKDLDFVVELIVSELITNAVRYAGGPIGLRLIHDDVLVCEVSDPSNTQPRLRRASSIDEGGRGLFLIAQLSSRWGSRYRQSGKTIWAELALPD
;
A
#
# COMPACT_ATOMS: atom_id res chain seq x y z
N MET A 1 41.66 -44.75 55.12
CA MET A 1 40.87 -44.79 56.35
C MET A 1 39.45 -44.30 55.96
N ASP A 2 38.69 -45.26 55.54
CA ASP A 2 37.64 -45.97 56.33
C ASP A 2 36.77 -45.03 57.08
N SER A 3 35.52 -44.91 56.80
CA SER A 3 34.54 -46.02 56.79
C SER A 3 33.10 -45.44 56.38
N ARG A 4 32.43 -46.21 55.62
CA ARG A 4 31.03 -46.59 55.81
C ARG A 4 30.03 -45.52 56.26
N ILE A 5 29.19 -45.13 55.37
CA ILE A 5 27.75 -45.22 55.60
C ILE A 5 27.12 -45.84 54.33
N GLY A 6 26.83 -47.10 54.41
CA GLY A 6 25.88 -47.76 53.50
C GLY A 6 24.54 -47.75 54.14
N GLN A 7 23.56 -47.93 53.27
CA GLN A 7 22.17 -48.24 53.59
C GLN A 7 21.30 -47.06 53.94
N ASP A 8 20.66 -46.55 52.87
CA ASP A 8 19.18 -46.50 52.81
C ASP A 8 18.72 -46.02 51.41
N ASP A 9 19.22 -46.76 50.40
CA ASP A 9 18.87 -46.42 48.98
C ASP A 9 17.77 -47.35 48.39
N ASP A 10 17.28 -48.28 49.18
CA ASP A 10 16.29 -49.29 48.70
C ASP A 10 14.84 -48.73 48.66
N GLY A 11 14.60 -47.54 49.18
CA GLY A 11 13.27 -46.91 49.16
C GLY A 11 12.98 -46.11 47.88
N HIS A 12 14.00 -45.58 47.22
CA HIS A 12 13.85 -44.69 46.03
C HIS A 12 13.73 -45.49 44.73
N ASP A 13 14.33 -46.64 44.65
CA ASP A 13 14.36 -47.43 43.40
C ASP A 13 13.07 -48.22 43.10
N ALA A 14 12.22 -48.42 44.14
CA ALA A 14 10.97 -49.12 44.03
C ALA A 14 9.84 -48.31 43.36
N LEU A 15 10.02 -46.99 43.32
CA LEU A 15 8.99 -46.03 42.93
C LEU A 15 9.21 -45.36 41.55
N ALA A 16 10.40 -45.51 40.99
CA ALA A 16 10.77 -45.01 39.67
C ALA A 16 10.16 -45.78 38.49
N THR A 17 9.42 -46.86 38.78
CA THR A 17 9.00 -47.84 37.75
C THR A 17 7.49 -47.93 37.54
N VAL A 18 6.70 -46.92 37.83
CA VAL A 18 5.26 -46.87 37.49
C VAL A 18 5.00 -46.10 36.24
N VAL A 19 4.41 -46.81 35.25
CA VAL A 19 3.87 -46.15 34.05
C VAL A 19 2.55 -45.47 34.41
N ALA A 20 2.45 -44.17 34.20
CA ALA A 20 1.19 -43.46 34.19
C ALA A 20 1.02 -42.71 32.87
N ALA A 21 -0.08 -42.87 32.18
CA ALA A 21 -0.38 -42.22 30.92
C ALA A 21 -1.85 -41.82 30.85
N LEU A 22 -2.12 -40.59 30.38
CA LEU A 22 -3.47 -40.17 30.06
C LEU A 22 -3.74 -40.48 28.59
N ILE A 23 -4.88 -41.10 28.31
CA ILE A 23 -5.30 -41.58 27.00
C ILE A 23 -6.64 -40.91 26.67
N ASP A 24 -6.81 -40.37 25.46
CA ASP A 24 -8.07 -39.81 25.00
C ASP A 24 -9.06 -40.90 24.49
N ASP A 25 -10.23 -40.47 24.01
CA ASP A 25 -11.28 -41.33 23.49
C ASP A 25 -10.89 -42.10 22.24
N ASP A 26 -9.97 -41.57 21.44
CA ASP A 26 -9.42 -42.24 20.25
C ASP A 26 -8.28 -43.20 20.61
N GLY A 27 -7.93 -43.34 21.89
CA GLY A 27 -6.84 -44.19 22.38
C GLY A 27 -5.47 -43.57 22.21
N THR A 28 -5.38 -42.27 21.96
CA THR A 28 -4.11 -41.54 21.80
C THR A 28 -3.55 -41.12 23.15
N VAL A 29 -2.25 -41.33 23.35
CA VAL A 29 -1.56 -40.90 24.58
C VAL A 29 -1.38 -39.41 24.56
N ARG A 30 -1.89 -38.74 25.59
CA ARG A 30 -1.81 -37.29 25.79
C ARG A 30 -0.77 -36.86 26.81
N GLN A 31 -0.55 -37.65 27.86
CA GLN A 31 0.48 -37.40 28.85
C GLN A 31 1.20 -38.69 29.19
N TRP A 32 2.48 -38.56 29.54
CA TRP A 32 3.42 -39.65 29.78
C TRP A 32 4.33 -39.38 30.96
N SER A 33 4.35 -40.24 31.95
CA SER A 33 5.08 -40.03 33.17
C SER A 33 6.57 -40.37 33.02
N ARG A 34 7.40 -39.82 33.96
CA ARG A 34 8.82 -40.10 34.00
C ARG A 34 9.08 -41.58 34.36
N GLY A 35 8.28 -42.19 35.27
CA GLY A 35 8.34 -43.62 35.54
C GLY A 35 8.13 -44.48 34.31
N ALA A 36 7.30 -44.02 33.36
CA ALA A 36 7.10 -44.68 32.07
C ALA A 36 8.35 -44.57 31.16
N LEU A 37 9.07 -43.43 31.19
CA LEU A 37 10.35 -43.31 30.52
C LEU A 37 11.39 -44.24 31.11
N GLU A 38 11.50 -44.30 32.42
CA GLU A 38 12.48 -45.16 33.13
C GLU A 38 12.19 -46.64 32.92
N LEU A 39 10.90 -47.05 32.94
CA LEU A 39 10.52 -48.43 32.78
C LEU A 39 10.55 -48.91 31.32
N LEU A 40 10.13 -48.07 30.37
CA LEU A 40 9.98 -48.41 28.95
C LEU A 40 11.00 -47.78 28.04
N GLY A 41 11.86 -46.87 28.56
CA GLY A 41 12.93 -46.22 27.82
C GLY A 41 12.44 -45.29 26.71
N ARG A 42 11.16 -44.84 26.75
CA ARG A 42 10.52 -43.93 25.77
C ARG A 42 10.21 -42.59 26.39
N SER A 43 10.60 -41.52 25.71
CA SER A 43 10.30 -40.15 26.16
C SER A 43 8.83 -39.75 25.89
N ALA A 44 8.36 -38.73 26.58
CA ALA A 44 7.03 -38.14 26.32
C ALA A 44 6.90 -37.68 24.87
N ASP A 45 7.94 -37.08 24.29
CA ASP A 45 7.96 -36.62 22.89
C ASP A 45 7.85 -37.77 21.88
N GLU A 46 8.28 -38.98 22.25
CA GLU A 46 8.19 -40.17 21.40
C GLU A 46 6.82 -40.89 21.51
N VAL A 47 6.09 -40.65 22.60
CA VAL A 47 4.89 -41.45 22.94
C VAL A 47 3.62 -40.59 22.87
N CYS A 48 3.65 -39.33 23.23
CA CYS A 48 2.52 -38.44 23.12
C CYS A 48 2.11 -38.27 21.64
N GLY A 49 0.84 -38.52 21.32
CA GLY A 49 0.32 -38.53 19.96
C GLY A 49 0.29 -39.92 19.30
N LEU A 50 0.90 -40.95 19.92
CA LEU A 50 0.76 -42.34 19.45
C LEU A 50 -0.51 -42.98 20.05
N HIS A 51 -1.09 -43.91 19.32
CA HIS A 51 -2.16 -44.75 19.87
C HIS A 51 -1.58 -45.69 20.91
N VAL A 52 -2.28 -45.84 22.05
CA VAL A 52 -1.84 -46.69 23.20
C VAL A 52 -1.52 -48.15 22.80
N SER A 53 -2.17 -48.67 21.77
CA SER A 53 -1.92 -50.04 21.25
C SER A 53 -0.48 -50.20 20.73
N GLU A 54 0.23 -49.13 20.41
CA GLU A 54 1.65 -49.20 19.95
C GLU A 54 2.61 -49.46 21.09
N LEU A 55 2.16 -49.29 22.32
CA LEU A 55 2.96 -49.59 23.54
C LEU A 55 2.94 -51.08 23.86
N PHE A 56 1.98 -51.85 23.33
CA PHE A 56 1.85 -53.28 23.59
C PHE A 56 2.62 -54.12 22.56
N THR A 57 3.03 -55.33 22.97
CA THR A 57 3.62 -56.29 22.06
C THR A 57 2.54 -56.95 21.17
N GLU A 58 2.94 -57.51 20.01
CA GLU A 58 1.98 -58.16 19.07
C GLU A 58 1.16 -59.27 19.68
N SER A 59 1.68 -60.02 20.67
CA SER A 59 0.97 -61.05 21.38
C SER A 59 -0.14 -60.55 22.29
N THR A 60 -0.09 -59.28 22.70
CA THR A 60 -1.08 -58.63 23.58
C THR A 60 -1.96 -57.62 22.84
N ARG A 61 -1.63 -57.34 21.59
CA ARG A 61 -2.28 -56.32 20.76
C ARG A 61 -3.71 -56.69 20.35
N THR A 62 -4.03 -57.96 20.27
CA THR A 62 -5.34 -58.44 19.80
C THR A 62 -6.43 -58.34 20.86
N ASP A 63 -6.09 -58.21 22.15
CA ASP A 63 -7.05 -58.17 23.26
C ASP A 63 -7.21 -56.74 23.83
N CYS A 64 -6.51 -55.75 23.29
CA CYS A 64 -6.46 -54.38 23.79
C CYS A 64 -7.34 -53.40 23.01
N VAL A 65 -8.64 -53.58 23.09
CA VAL A 65 -9.61 -52.55 22.73
C VAL A 65 -9.95 -51.74 24.01
N PRO A 66 -9.76 -50.43 24.07
CA PRO A 66 -9.93 -49.61 25.28
C PRO A 66 -11.32 -49.74 25.94
N SER A 67 -12.35 -50.17 25.21
CA SER A 67 -13.73 -50.31 25.68
C SER A 67 -14.03 -51.56 26.51
N MET A 68 -13.09 -52.50 26.72
CA MET A 68 -13.34 -53.81 27.32
C MET A 68 -12.51 -54.16 28.57
N TRP A 69 -11.89 -53.19 29.26
CA TRP A 69 -11.08 -53.49 30.45
C TRP A 69 -11.75 -53.07 31.80
N PRO A 70 -12.69 -53.85 32.33
CA PRO A 70 -13.27 -53.55 33.62
C PRO A 70 -12.50 -54.13 34.82
N SER A 71 -11.37 -54.83 34.61
CA SER A 71 -10.59 -55.53 35.69
C SER A 71 -9.07 -55.36 35.42
N PRO A 72 -8.24 -55.44 36.47
CA PRO A 72 -6.77 -55.47 36.27
C PRO A 72 -6.39 -56.66 35.37
N VAL A 73 -5.70 -56.40 34.31
CA VAL A 73 -5.21 -57.47 33.42
C VAL A 73 -3.82 -57.86 33.84
N GLU A 74 -3.64 -59.11 34.27
CA GLU A 74 -2.36 -59.71 34.66
C GLU A 74 -1.61 -60.22 33.41
N GLY A 75 -0.28 -59.97 33.38
CA GLY A 75 0.55 -60.54 32.32
C GLY A 75 0.59 -59.72 31.03
N THR A 76 0.29 -58.44 31.08
CA THR A 76 0.37 -57.58 29.92
C THR A 76 1.82 -57.23 29.59
N LEU A 77 2.21 -57.40 28.31
CA LEU A 77 3.54 -57.13 27.83
C LEU A 77 3.63 -55.76 27.12
N LEU A 78 4.32 -54.78 27.74
CA LEU A 78 4.64 -53.51 27.11
C LEU A 78 6.00 -53.55 26.41
N ARG A 79 6.10 -52.81 25.30
CA ARG A 79 7.31 -52.76 24.46
C ARG A 79 8.29 -51.67 24.95
N HIS A 80 9.48 -52.10 25.37
CA HIS A 80 10.57 -51.19 25.69
C HIS A 80 11.20 -50.60 24.40
N SER A 81 11.78 -49.42 24.46
CA SER A 81 12.49 -48.76 23.35
C SER A 81 13.62 -49.62 22.72
N ARG A 82 14.27 -50.49 23.55
CA ARG A 82 15.31 -51.39 23.11
C ARG A 82 14.80 -52.74 22.54
N GLY A 83 13.48 -52.88 22.32
CA GLY A 83 12.85 -54.00 21.65
C GLY A 83 12.50 -55.21 22.52
N HIS A 84 12.83 -55.26 23.81
CA HIS A 84 12.36 -56.32 24.73
C HIS A 84 11.00 -55.95 25.33
N SER A 85 10.34 -56.97 25.88
CA SER A 85 9.03 -56.82 26.49
C SER A 85 9.14 -56.69 28.00
N VAL A 86 8.38 -55.78 28.60
CA VAL A 86 8.26 -55.66 30.05
C VAL A 86 6.89 -56.20 30.48
N ASN A 87 6.89 -57.19 31.36
CA ASN A 87 5.66 -57.78 31.91
C ASN A 87 5.12 -56.85 32.99
N VAL A 88 3.94 -56.31 32.82
CA VAL A 88 3.31 -55.36 33.72
C VAL A 88 1.88 -55.75 34.07
N ARG A 89 1.41 -55.39 35.25
CA ARG A 89 0.01 -55.40 35.61
C ARG A 89 -0.58 -54.05 35.33
N CYS A 90 -1.52 -53.99 34.38
CA CYS A 90 -2.12 -52.73 33.91
C CYS A 90 -3.53 -52.56 34.52
N ARG A 91 -3.86 -51.32 34.82
CA ARG A 91 -5.23 -50.88 35.15
C ARG A 91 -5.57 -49.64 34.38
N LEU A 92 -6.68 -49.66 33.66
CA LEU A 92 -7.29 -48.47 33.06
C LEU A 92 -8.39 -47.97 34.01
N LEU A 93 -8.30 -46.70 34.38
CA LEU A 93 -9.28 -46.01 35.17
C LEU A 93 -10.07 -45.09 34.26
N PRO A 94 -11.33 -45.38 33.94
CA PRO A 94 -12.17 -44.43 33.19
C PRO A 94 -12.36 -43.20 34.08
N LEU A 95 -12.14 -42.01 33.50
CA LEU A 95 -12.50 -40.79 34.15
C LEU A 95 -13.97 -40.54 33.82
N GLU A 96 -14.84 -40.78 34.83
CA GLU A 96 -16.29 -40.73 34.66
C GLU A 96 -16.74 -39.45 33.93
N GLN A 97 -17.60 -39.63 32.90
CA GLN A 97 -18.20 -38.60 32.05
C GLN A 97 -17.23 -37.86 31.08
N THR A 98 -16.00 -38.28 30.96
CA THR A 98 -15.14 -37.91 29.83
C THR A 98 -14.73 -39.16 29.08
N ALA A 99 -14.37 -39.02 27.81
CA ALA A 99 -13.85 -40.12 27.00
C ALA A 99 -12.36 -40.41 27.32
N HIS A 100 -11.76 -39.75 28.31
CA HIS A 100 -10.37 -39.94 28.70
C HIS A 100 -10.20 -41.07 29.74
N GLN A 101 -9.06 -41.78 29.67
CA GLN A 101 -8.71 -42.87 30.57
C GLN A 101 -7.31 -42.70 31.12
N LEU A 102 -7.12 -43.03 32.41
CA LEU A 102 -5.77 -43.05 33.03
C LEU A 102 -5.26 -44.51 33.02
N LEU A 103 -4.20 -44.77 32.24
CA LEU A 103 -3.48 -46.03 32.23
C LEU A 103 -2.46 -46.01 33.37
N LEU A 104 -2.56 -46.95 34.30
CA LEU A 104 -1.56 -47.27 35.30
C LEU A 104 -1.00 -48.63 35.09
N ALA A 105 0.34 -48.77 35.01
CA ALA A 105 0.99 -50.06 34.88
C ALA A 105 2.19 -50.17 35.81
N VAL A 106 2.31 -51.35 36.47
CA VAL A 106 3.42 -51.70 37.38
C VAL A 106 4.02 -53.03 36.93
N PRO A 107 5.35 -53.26 37.15
CA PRO A 107 5.96 -54.55 36.86
C PRO A 107 5.24 -55.68 37.62
N ALA A 108 4.94 -56.79 36.92
CA ALA A 108 4.12 -57.89 37.47
C ALA A 108 4.78 -58.59 38.67
N ASP A 109 6.07 -58.65 38.72
CA ASP A 109 6.85 -59.24 39.83
C ASP A 109 6.79 -58.41 41.13
N ARG A 110 6.40 -57.15 41.09
CA ARG A 110 6.26 -56.28 42.24
C ARG A 110 4.83 -56.10 42.73
N ALA A 111 3.85 -56.59 41.99
CA ALA A 111 2.42 -56.41 42.29
C ALA A 111 1.89 -57.32 43.38
N GLU A 112 2.65 -58.30 43.79
CA GLU A 112 2.19 -59.33 44.76
C GLU A 112 2.37 -58.96 46.23
N GLU A 113 3.12 -57.92 46.59
CA GLU A 113 3.56 -57.73 47.99
C GLU A 113 2.87 -56.61 48.77
N SER A 114 1.90 -55.89 48.28
CA SER A 114 1.28 -54.88 49.15
C SER A 114 -0.06 -54.35 48.63
N GLU A 115 -0.96 -53.94 49.56
CA GLU A 115 -2.26 -53.27 49.37
C GLU A 115 -2.25 -52.30 48.14
N GLN A 116 -2.80 -52.77 47.05
CA GLN A 116 -2.69 -52.26 45.66
C GLN A 116 -2.91 -50.73 45.52
N GLY A 117 -3.71 -50.12 46.36
CA GLY A 117 -4.02 -48.68 46.29
C GLY A 117 -2.92 -47.78 46.88
N ALA A 118 -2.25 -48.22 47.92
CA ALA A 118 -1.25 -47.44 48.65
C ALA A 118 0.10 -47.32 47.86
N VAL A 119 0.44 -48.39 47.13
CA VAL A 119 1.61 -48.41 46.26
C VAL A 119 1.46 -47.53 45.06
N LEU A 120 0.28 -47.57 44.40
CA LEU A 120 -0.03 -46.72 43.25
C LEU A 120 -0.02 -45.22 43.63
N LEU A 121 -0.62 -44.88 44.74
CA LEU A 121 -0.63 -43.51 45.21
C LEU A 121 0.78 -43.06 45.61
N ARG A 122 1.58 -43.92 46.27
CA ARG A 122 2.98 -43.60 46.59
C ARG A 122 3.81 -43.43 45.33
N ALA A 123 3.62 -44.27 44.31
CA ALA A 123 4.31 -44.15 43.03
C ALA A 123 3.96 -42.88 42.27
N LEU A 124 2.67 -42.52 42.21
CA LEU A 124 2.22 -41.26 41.65
C LEU A 124 2.80 -40.02 42.40
N LEU A 125 2.87 -40.14 43.73
CA LEU A 125 3.40 -39.07 44.57
C LEU A 125 4.95 -38.98 44.54
N ALA A 126 5.65 -39.98 44.04
CA ALA A 126 7.11 -39.99 43.96
C ALA A 126 7.69 -39.47 42.62
N GLN A 127 6.85 -39.25 41.61
CA GLN A 127 7.30 -38.69 40.35
C GLN A 127 7.32 -37.16 40.41
N GLU A 128 8.30 -36.55 39.70
CA GLU A 128 8.51 -35.09 39.68
C GLU A 128 7.84 -34.35 38.53
N GLN A 129 7.47 -35.04 37.46
CA GLN A 129 6.93 -34.38 36.22
C GLN A 129 5.43 -34.11 36.27
N ILE A 130 4.65 -34.87 37.01
CA ILE A 130 3.23 -34.63 37.25
C ILE A 130 3.04 -34.36 38.74
N GLY A 131 2.67 -33.13 39.07
CA GLY A 131 2.25 -32.79 40.41
C GLY A 131 0.92 -33.45 40.75
N VAL A 132 0.86 -34.11 41.86
CA VAL A 132 -0.37 -34.69 42.37
C VAL A 132 -0.74 -33.96 43.66
N ILE A 133 -1.92 -33.36 43.71
CA ILE A 133 -2.48 -32.71 44.89
C ILE A 133 -3.76 -33.43 45.27
N VAL A 134 -3.81 -34.00 46.42
CA VAL A 134 -5.01 -34.61 47.00
C VAL A 134 -5.67 -33.57 47.93
N ARG A 135 -6.93 -33.27 47.66
CA ARG A 135 -7.72 -32.30 48.45
C ARG A 135 -8.93 -33.01 49.06
N ASP A 136 -9.36 -32.53 50.22
CA ASP A 136 -10.59 -33.01 50.86
C ASP A 136 -11.86 -32.37 50.28
N ALA A 137 -13.00 -32.57 50.91
CA ALA A 137 -14.28 -32.04 50.49
C ALA A 137 -14.39 -30.50 50.62
N ASP A 138 -13.52 -29.86 51.40
CA ASP A 138 -13.38 -28.38 51.56
C ASP A 138 -12.21 -27.82 50.77
N PRO A 139 -11.86 -28.32 49.60
CA PRO A 139 -10.66 -28.27 48.79
C PRO A 139 -9.35 -27.94 49.48
N ALA A 140 -9.15 -28.35 50.75
CA ALA A 140 -7.89 -28.21 51.48
C ALA A 140 -6.91 -29.33 51.11
N VAL A 141 -5.61 -29.04 51.05
CA VAL A 141 -4.56 -29.99 50.66
C VAL A 141 -4.36 -31.03 51.76
N VAL A 142 -4.64 -32.29 51.42
CA VAL A 142 -4.39 -33.44 52.29
C VAL A 142 -3.01 -34.04 52.04
N LYS A 143 -2.62 -34.12 50.77
CA LYS A 143 -1.31 -34.65 50.35
C LYS A 143 -0.89 -34.06 49.03
N THR A 144 0.40 -33.83 48.81
CA THR A 144 0.95 -33.33 47.54
C THR A 144 2.37 -33.80 47.36
N ASN A 145 2.79 -33.98 46.09
CA ASN A 145 4.16 -34.07 45.63
C ASN A 145 4.48 -32.90 44.67
N PHE A 146 3.54 -31.97 44.52
CA PHE A 146 3.73 -30.88 43.58
C PHE A 146 4.91 -29.98 43.97
N THR A 147 5.89 -29.94 43.08
CA THR A 147 7.06 -29.04 43.21
C THR A 147 7.32 -28.49 41.79
N THR A 148 7.29 -27.19 41.61
CA THR A 148 7.70 -26.51 40.38
C THR A 148 8.85 -25.57 40.70
N PRO A 149 9.90 -25.48 39.89
CA PRO A 149 10.98 -24.54 40.11
C PRO A 149 10.43 -23.10 40.30
N GLY A 150 10.76 -22.48 41.43
CA GLY A 150 10.27 -21.16 41.80
C GLY A 150 8.92 -21.14 42.52
N LEU A 151 8.24 -22.28 42.68
CA LEU A 151 7.02 -22.36 43.50
C LEU A 151 7.20 -23.22 44.72
N SER A 152 6.78 -22.70 45.88
CA SER A 152 6.72 -23.51 47.12
C SER A 152 5.58 -24.55 46.99
N SER A 153 5.84 -25.77 47.42
CA SER A 153 4.79 -26.80 47.51
C SER A 153 3.64 -26.29 48.39
N PRO A 154 2.38 -26.46 47.99
CA PRO A 154 1.25 -25.98 48.74
C PRO A 154 1.23 -26.67 50.14
N PRO A 155 1.16 -25.92 51.25
CA PRO A 155 1.15 -26.48 52.59
C PRO A 155 -0.05 -27.38 52.81
N LEU A 156 0.11 -28.41 53.65
CA LEU A 156 -1.01 -29.25 54.06
C LEU A 156 -2.04 -28.38 54.80
N GLY A 157 -3.31 -28.61 54.48
CA GLY A 157 -4.46 -27.83 54.97
C GLY A 157 -4.67 -26.50 54.23
N SER A 158 -3.83 -26.11 53.28
CA SER A 158 -4.04 -24.88 52.48
C SER A 158 -5.08 -25.04 51.37
N THR A 159 -5.80 -23.97 51.12
CA THR A 159 -6.76 -23.84 50.03
C THR A 159 -6.12 -23.11 48.85
N PRO A 160 -6.73 -23.05 47.66
CA PRO A 160 -6.22 -22.23 46.56
C PRO A 160 -6.00 -20.76 46.96
N ALA A 161 -6.87 -20.21 47.80
CA ALA A 161 -6.79 -18.82 48.24
C ALA A 161 -5.53 -18.49 49.09
N ASP A 162 -4.92 -19.48 49.72
CA ASP A 162 -3.70 -19.30 50.51
C ASP A 162 -2.43 -19.25 49.66
N VAL A 163 -2.48 -19.79 48.43
CA VAL A 163 -1.28 -20.04 47.58
C VAL A 163 -1.26 -19.16 46.35
N MET A 164 -2.44 -18.77 45.82
CA MET A 164 -2.58 -18.01 44.57
C MET A 164 -3.16 -16.61 44.82
N GLU A 165 -3.01 -15.72 43.84
CA GLU A 165 -3.62 -14.40 43.87
C GLU A 165 -5.16 -14.50 43.79
N PRO A 166 -5.90 -13.56 44.41
CA PRO A 166 -7.35 -13.67 44.61
C PRO A 166 -8.17 -13.99 43.36
N PRO A 167 -7.99 -13.38 42.18
CA PRO A 167 -8.84 -13.67 41.02
C PRO A 167 -8.66 -15.12 40.54
N HIS A 168 -7.44 -15.62 40.53
CA HIS A 168 -7.12 -16.98 40.07
C HIS A 168 -7.51 -18.03 41.12
N ALA A 169 -7.31 -17.72 42.40
CA ALA A 169 -7.70 -18.59 43.50
C ALA A 169 -9.23 -18.87 43.51
N ALA A 170 -10.04 -17.82 43.33
CA ALA A 170 -11.49 -17.93 43.30
C ALA A 170 -12.01 -18.77 42.12
N MET A 171 -11.37 -18.62 40.97
CA MET A 171 -11.71 -19.42 39.77
C MET A 171 -11.44 -20.90 40.00
N ILE A 172 -10.25 -21.27 40.43
CA ILE A 172 -9.86 -22.66 40.70
C ILE A 172 -10.74 -23.29 41.79
N GLU A 173 -11.02 -22.55 42.88
CA GLU A 173 -11.87 -23.03 43.95
C GLU A 173 -13.30 -23.32 43.45
N ALA A 174 -13.87 -22.49 42.59
CA ALA A 174 -15.18 -22.71 41.97
C ALA A 174 -15.17 -23.95 41.06
N GLU A 175 -14.13 -24.16 40.31
CA GLU A 175 -13.96 -25.33 39.43
C GLU A 175 -13.84 -26.63 40.26
N LEU A 176 -13.01 -26.64 41.32
CA LEU A 176 -12.88 -27.79 42.19
C LEU A 176 -14.21 -28.14 42.91
N ARG A 177 -14.96 -27.13 43.38
CA ARG A 177 -16.28 -27.32 43.95
C ARG A 177 -17.28 -27.89 42.91
N THR A 178 -17.16 -27.45 41.63
CA THR A 178 -18.00 -28.01 40.57
C THR A 178 -17.68 -29.49 40.33
N VAL A 179 -16.39 -29.85 40.28
CA VAL A 179 -15.99 -31.28 40.20
C VAL A 179 -16.50 -32.09 41.36
N LEU A 180 -16.42 -31.58 42.60
CA LEU A 180 -16.97 -32.23 43.79
C LEU A 180 -18.49 -32.42 43.74
N ALA A 181 -19.21 -31.39 43.33
CA ALA A 181 -20.66 -31.41 43.32
C ALA A 181 -21.24 -32.32 42.19
N THR A 182 -20.70 -32.18 40.98
CA THR A 182 -21.24 -32.84 39.77
C THR A 182 -20.62 -34.23 39.52
N GLY A 183 -19.37 -34.44 39.98
CA GLY A 183 -18.58 -35.63 39.63
C GLY A 183 -18.00 -35.57 38.19
N LEU A 184 -18.27 -34.52 37.45
CA LEU A 184 -17.68 -34.27 36.11
C LEU A 184 -16.18 -33.94 36.29
N PRO A 185 -15.27 -34.73 35.73
CA PRO A 185 -13.85 -34.40 35.84
C PRO A 185 -13.52 -33.17 35.01
N LEU A 186 -12.60 -32.39 35.52
CA LEU A 186 -11.90 -31.34 34.76
C LEU A 186 -10.68 -32.00 34.09
N VAL A 187 -10.57 -31.93 32.77
CA VAL A 187 -9.50 -32.63 32.02
C VAL A 187 -8.72 -31.65 31.18
N ASP A 188 -7.40 -31.68 31.31
CA ASP A 188 -6.45 -30.85 30.54
C ASP A 188 -6.83 -29.35 30.48
N HIS A 189 -7.29 -28.84 31.61
CA HIS A 189 -7.70 -27.46 31.73
C HIS A 189 -6.48 -26.54 31.97
N ALA A 190 -6.31 -25.55 31.13
CA ALA A 190 -5.22 -24.59 31.25
C ALA A 190 -5.53 -23.56 32.36
N VAL A 191 -4.82 -23.64 33.43
CA VAL A 191 -4.89 -22.70 34.55
C VAL A 191 -3.70 -21.77 34.49
N ARG A 192 -3.99 -20.48 34.34
CA ARG A 192 -2.95 -19.43 34.34
C ARG A 192 -3.06 -18.60 35.59
N GLY A 193 -1.93 -18.16 36.14
CA GLY A 193 -1.95 -17.29 37.32
C GLY A 193 -0.58 -17.04 37.89
N ARG A 194 -0.55 -16.15 38.88
CA ARG A 194 0.64 -15.78 39.64
C ARG A 194 0.56 -16.40 41.00
N SER A 195 1.69 -16.85 41.49
CA SER A 195 1.81 -17.31 42.89
C SER A 195 2.01 -16.12 43.82
N ARG A 196 1.44 -16.22 45.03
CA ARG A 196 1.73 -15.23 46.08
C ARG A 196 3.19 -15.21 46.54
N SER A 197 3.92 -16.32 46.34
CA SER A 197 5.36 -16.41 46.67
C SER A 197 6.25 -15.81 45.61
N GLU A 198 5.78 -15.76 44.35
CA GLU A 198 6.49 -15.21 43.20
C GLU A 198 5.51 -14.44 42.30
N PRO A 199 5.08 -13.24 42.70
CA PRO A 199 4.06 -12.46 41.95
C PRO A 199 4.55 -11.93 40.60
N VAL A 200 5.84 -11.98 40.34
CA VAL A 200 6.50 -11.48 39.14
C VAL A 200 6.44 -12.48 37.98
N ARG A 201 6.21 -13.77 38.27
CA ARG A 201 6.26 -14.84 37.27
C ARG A 201 4.87 -15.37 36.96
N ASP A 202 4.50 -15.33 35.70
CA ASP A 202 3.31 -16.00 35.18
C ASP A 202 3.59 -17.50 35.03
N TYR A 203 2.66 -18.30 35.50
CA TYR A 203 2.68 -19.74 35.36
C TYR A 203 1.46 -20.20 34.54
N SER A 204 1.65 -21.23 33.75
CA SER A 204 0.59 -21.93 33.07
C SER A 204 0.64 -23.41 33.41
N PHE A 205 -0.43 -23.92 33.98
CA PHE A 205 -0.53 -25.33 34.35
C PHE A 205 -1.63 -25.99 33.55
N SER A 206 -1.37 -27.20 33.10
CA SER A 206 -2.43 -28.12 32.67
C SER A 206 -2.91 -28.87 33.92
N VAL A 207 -4.21 -28.72 34.21
CA VAL A 207 -4.85 -29.28 35.39
C VAL A 207 -5.89 -30.31 35.00
N THR A 208 -5.79 -31.51 35.60
CA THR A 208 -6.83 -32.51 35.53
C THR A 208 -7.32 -32.81 36.96
N ALA A 209 -8.61 -32.63 37.22
CA ALA A 209 -9.18 -32.82 38.53
C ALA A 209 -10.28 -33.91 38.50
N VAL A 210 -10.21 -34.86 39.41
CA VAL A 210 -11.11 -36.00 39.49
C VAL A 210 -11.64 -36.16 40.91
N ARG A 211 -12.96 -36.32 41.05
CA ARG A 211 -13.63 -36.55 42.33
C ARG A 211 -13.26 -37.92 42.93
N THR A 212 -12.95 -37.94 44.19
CA THR A 212 -12.83 -39.19 45.01
C THR A 212 -14.09 -39.44 45.78
N THR A 213 -14.50 -40.72 45.92
CA THR A 213 -15.68 -41.13 46.67
C THR A 213 -15.34 -42.25 47.65
N ASP A 214 -16.11 -42.35 48.72
CA ASP A 214 -16.09 -43.50 49.63
C ASP A 214 -16.78 -44.74 49.02
N ARG A 215 -16.82 -45.84 49.77
CA ARG A 215 -17.47 -47.10 49.30
C ARG A 215 -18.98 -46.97 49.13
N GLU A 216 -19.61 -45.96 49.72
CA GLU A 216 -21.00 -45.57 49.61
C GLU A 216 -21.26 -44.58 48.49
N GLY A 217 -20.24 -44.18 47.73
CA GLY A 217 -20.33 -43.21 46.63
C GLY A 217 -20.40 -41.73 47.05
N ARG A 218 -20.17 -41.39 48.33
CA ARG A 218 -20.17 -39.99 48.77
C ARG A 218 -18.86 -39.34 48.44
N PRO A 219 -18.85 -38.05 48.03
CA PRO A 219 -17.64 -37.33 47.74
C PRO A 219 -16.73 -37.23 48.94
N THR A 220 -15.47 -37.64 48.84
CA THR A 220 -14.46 -37.53 49.89
C THR A 220 -13.42 -36.44 49.61
N GLY A 221 -13.31 -35.98 48.34
CA GLY A 221 -12.34 -34.99 47.90
C GLY A 221 -12.11 -35.00 46.42
N VAL A 222 -10.99 -34.37 46.00
CA VAL A 222 -10.54 -34.26 44.60
C VAL A 222 -9.06 -34.62 44.51
N ILE A 223 -8.69 -35.45 43.56
CA ILE A 223 -7.30 -35.61 43.12
C ILE A 223 -7.09 -34.68 41.94
N VAL A 224 -6.07 -33.81 42.10
CA VAL A 224 -5.68 -32.85 41.07
C VAL A 224 -4.30 -33.25 40.55
N LEU A 225 -4.24 -33.50 39.26
CA LEU A 225 -2.99 -33.69 38.50
C LEU A 225 -2.59 -32.37 37.89
N VAL A 226 -1.37 -31.92 38.09
CA VAL A 226 -0.87 -30.62 37.62
C VAL A 226 0.42 -30.84 36.83
N THR A 227 0.47 -30.38 35.62
CA THR A 227 1.69 -30.37 34.80
C THR A 227 2.07 -28.91 34.51
N ASP A 228 3.33 -28.57 34.70
CA ASP A 228 3.84 -27.25 34.33
C ASP A 228 3.94 -27.14 32.80
N ALA A 229 3.13 -26.28 32.24
CA ALA A 229 3.07 -25.99 30.81
C ALA A 229 3.58 -24.57 30.49
N THR A 230 4.28 -23.93 31.44
CA THR A 230 4.65 -22.51 31.33
C THR A 230 5.56 -22.25 30.13
N GLU A 231 6.60 -23.06 29.92
CA GLU A 231 7.51 -22.87 28.78
C GLU A 231 6.81 -23.07 27.43
N GLN A 232 5.95 -24.10 27.34
CA GLN A 232 5.17 -24.35 26.14
C GLN A 232 4.21 -23.20 25.84
N TRP A 233 3.49 -22.74 26.86
CA TRP A 233 2.58 -21.60 26.73
C TRP A 233 3.31 -20.31 26.29
N LEU A 234 4.50 -20.03 26.85
CA LEU A 234 5.32 -18.90 26.42
C LEU A 234 5.81 -19.03 24.99
N ALA A 235 6.21 -20.26 24.59
CA ALA A 235 6.61 -20.53 23.22
C ALA A 235 5.45 -20.35 22.22
N ASP A 236 4.26 -20.85 22.56
CA ASP A 236 3.05 -20.69 21.76
C ASP A 236 2.64 -19.22 21.64
N ARG A 237 2.70 -18.46 22.73
CA ARG A 237 2.44 -17.02 22.74
C ARG A 237 3.40 -16.25 21.83
N ARG A 238 4.69 -16.58 21.89
CA ARG A 238 5.71 -15.99 21.00
C ARG A 238 5.44 -16.34 19.54
N LEU A 239 5.07 -17.58 19.25
CA LEU A 239 4.73 -18.03 17.90
C LEU A 239 3.49 -17.30 17.37
N GLN A 240 2.45 -17.15 18.18
CA GLN A 240 1.25 -16.41 17.82
C GLN A 240 1.56 -14.94 17.51
N LEU A 241 2.38 -14.27 18.30
CA LEU A 241 2.79 -12.89 18.05
C LEU A 241 3.59 -12.75 16.75
N ARG A 242 4.50 -13.68 16.46
CA ARG A 242 5.21 -13.72 15.16
C ARG A 242 4.25 -13.89 13.97
N HIS A 243 3.27 -14.78 14.09
CA HIS A 243 2.27 -14.99 13.04
C HIS A 243 1.39 -13.74 12.85
N GLN A 244 0.98 -13.09 13.93
CA GLN A 244 0.23 -11.82 13.85
C GLN A 244 1.06 -10.72 13.20
N ALA A 245 2.33 -10.59 13.56
CA ALA A 245 3.25 -9.64 12.96
C ALA A 245 3.40 -9.89 11.45
N ALA A 246 3.68 -11.13 11.04
CA ALA A 246 3.81 -11.51 9.64
C ALA A 246 2.51 -11.31 8.83
N ALA A 247 1.35 -11.49 9.48
CA ALA A 247 0.05 -11.36 8.83
C ALA A 247 -0.43 -9.91 8.71
N ARG A 248 -0.01 -9.00 9.59
CA ARG A 248 -0.51 -7.61 9.66
C ARG A 248 0.47 -6.59 9.13
N ILE A 249 1.78 -6.74 9.42
CA ILE A 249 2.81 -5.80 9.00
C ILE A 249 3.10 -6.00 7.51
N GLY A 250 3.09 -4.90 6.74
CA GLY A 250 3.41 -4.93 5.31
C GLY A 250 2.23 -5.14 4.36
N ARG A 251 0.99 -5.05 4.84
CA ARG A 251 -0.21 -5.04 3.98
C ARG A 251 -0.40 -3.72 3.26
N SER A 252 0.17 -2.64 3.77
CA SER A 252 0.08 -1.31 3.21
C SER A 252 1.42 -0.90 2.62
N LEU A 253 1.37 -0.16 1.52
CA LEU A 253 2.52 0.53 0.94
C LEU A 253 2.66 1.97 1.47
N ASP A 254 1.86 2.34 2.46
CA ASP A 254 2.01 3.60 3.20
C ASP A 254 2.94 3.39 4.40
N VAL A 255 3.99 4.21 4.48
CA VAL A 255 5.02 4.14 5.54
C VAL A 255 4.42 4.39 6.93
N ARG A 256 3.48 5.34 7.05
CA ARG A 256 2.85 5.70 8.32
C ARG A 256 1.90 4.61 8.80
N ARG A 257 1.10 4.06 7.88
CA ARG A 257 0.21 2.94 8.19
C ARG A 257 0.99 1.71 8.61
N THR A 258 2.10 1.40 7.92
CA THR A 258 2.99 0.29 8.30
C THR A 258 3.58 0.51 9.71
N ALA A 259 3.99 1.73 10.05
CA ALA A 259 4.47 2.06 11.39
C ALA A 259 3.38 1.89 12.46
N GLN A 260 2.14 2.27 12.16
CA GLN A 260 1.00 2.08 13.05
C GLN A 260 0.69 0.59 13.26
N ASP A 261 0.71 -0.23 12.20
CA ASP A 261 0.48 -1.67 12.28
C ASP A 261 1.54 -2.37 13.16
N ILE A 262 2.81 -1.90 13.11
CA ILE A 262 3.88 -2.38 13.99
C ILE A 262 3.52 -2.14 15.46
N ALA A 263 3.13 -0.91 15.82
CA ALA A 263 2.79 -0.56 17.18
C ALA A 263 1.56 -1.33 17.70
N GLU A 264 0.54 -1.49 16.86
CA GLU A 264 -0.69 -2.22 17.18
C GLU A 264 -0.50 -3.72 17.39
N VAL A 265 0.45 -4.33 16.69
CA VAL A 265 0.76 -5.77 16.85
C VAL A 265 1.49 -6.06 18.15
N LEU A 266 2.32 -5.14 18.60
CA LEU A 266 3.18 -5.33 19.77
C LEU A 266 2.46 -5.03 21.12
N VAL A 267 1.38 -4.27 21.11
CA VAL A 267 0.60 -3.92 22.31
C VAL A 267 -0.75 -4.64 22.29
N PRO A 268 -1.18 -5.33 23.37
CA PRO A 268 -0.50 -5.45 24.68
C PRO A 268 0.39 -6.69 24.83
N ASP A 269 0.49 -7.56 23.83
CA ASP A 269 1.04 -8.91 23.99
C ASP A 269 2.55 -8.95 24.22
N PHE A 270 3.30 -7.94 23.75
CA PHE A 270 4.75 -7.85 23.93
C PHE A 270 5.15 -6.78 24.97
N ALA A 271 4.50 -5.61 24.90
CA ALA A 271 4.84 -4.45 25.72
C ALA A 271 3.59 -3.63 26.06
N ASP A 272 3.68 -2.82 27.12
CA ASP A 272 2.59 -1.94 27.56
C ASP A 272 2.54 -0.64 26.73
N LEU A 273 3.72 -0.13 26.30
CA LEU A 273 3.85 1.01 25.40
C LEU A 273 4.83 0.70 24.28
N VAL A 274 4.47 1.09 23.07
CA VAL A 274 5.34 0.97 21.88
C VAL A 274 5.33 2.28 21.11
N SER A 275 6.53 2.72 20.70
CA SER A 275 6.73 3.81 19.76
C SER A 275 7.49 3.35 18.52
N VAL A 276 7.16 3.93 17.37
CA VAL A 276 7.91 3.76 16.13
C VAL A 276 8.39 5.14 15.68
N ASP A 277 9.69 5.29 15.63
CA ASP A 277 10.37 6.52 15.26
C ASP A 277 11.09 6.31 13.92
N LEU A 278 10.71 7.04 12.87
CA LEU A 278 11.28 6.91 11.52
C LEU A 278 12.09 8.15 11.13
N ALA A 279 13.08 7.96 10.28
CA ALA A 279 13.84 9.08 9.73
C ALA A 279 12.95 9.95 8.81
N ASP A 280 13.05 11.29 8.92
CA ASP A 280 12.31 12.24 8.06
C ASP A 280 12.50 11.92 6.56
N LYS A 281 13.70 11.49 6.15
CA LYS A 281 13.97 11.07 4.77
C LYS A 281 13.20 9.83 4.35
N VAL A 282 12.99 8.86 5.26
CA VAL A 282 12.18 7.65 5.00
C VAL A 282 10.73 8.04 4.71
N LEU A 283 10.17 8.97 5.48
CA LEU A 283 8.82 9.52 5.27
C LEU A 283 8.71 10.25 3.92
N ALA A 284 9.82 10.83 3.47
CA ALA A 284 9.92 11.45 2.15
C ALA A 284 10.20 10.46 0.99
N GLY A 285 10.35 9.17 1.26
CA GLY A 285 10.72 8.16 0.27
C GLY A 285 12.22 8.08 -0.02
N ASP A 286 13.05 8.95 0.58
CA ASP A 286 14.49 9.04 0.34
C ASP A 286 15.29 8.09 1.21
N GLU A 287 16.55 7.85 0.85
CA GLU A 287 17.46 7.05 1.67
C GLU A 287 17.94 7.86 2.88
N PRO A 288 17.79 7.31 4.10
CA PRO A 288 18.39 7.93 5.28
C PRO A 288 19.92 7.85 5.23
N PRO A 289 20.64 8.72 5.96
CA PRO A 289 22.08 8.60 6.10
C PRO A 289 22.47 7.28 6.78
N ARG A 290 23.64 6.73 6.44
CA ARG A 290 24.10 5.43 6.90
C ARG A 290 24.51 5.37 8.37
N THR A 291 24.59 6.51 9.07
CA THR A 291 25.09 6.58 10.46
C THR A 291 24.19 7.44 11.35
N PHE A 292 23.93 6.97 12.57
CA PHE A 292 23.14 7.67 13.57
C PHE A 292 23.84 8.89 14.20
N GLY A 293 25.11 8.93 14.26
CA GLY A 293 25.86 9.98 14.99
C GLY A 293 26.30 11.19 14.16
N GLY A 294 26.02 11.18 12.87
CA GLY A 294 26.59 12.13 11.91
C GLY A 294 25.80 13.41 11.62
N GLY A 295 24.90 13.82 12.49
CA GLY A 295 24.23 15.14 12.37
C GLY A 295 22.97 15.20 11.53
N ASP A 296 22.69 14.26 10.61
CA ASP A 296 21.61 14.37 9.63
C ASP A 296 20.46 13.36 9.76
N LEU A 297 20.51 12.41 10.70
CA LEU A 297 19.39 11.53 10.96
C LEU A 297 18.42 12.19 11.93
N HIS A 298 17.39 12.81 11.39
CA HIS A 298 16.28 13.35 12.17
C HIS A 298 15.20 12.30 12.23
N LEU A 299 15.00 11.69 13.40
CA LEU A 299 13.90 10.77 13.66
C LEU A 299 12.65 11.57 14.06
N ARG A 300 11.50 11.08 13.61
CA ARG A 300 10.18 11.59 13.96
C ARG A 300 9.35 10.46 14.50
N ARG A 301 8.59 10.70 15.56
CA ARG A 301 7.64 9.76 16.10
C ARG A 301 6.45 9.61 15.18
N VAL A 302 6.30 8.45 14.56
CA VAL A 302 5.31 8.21 13.50
C VAL A 302 4.13 7.39 13.99
N ALA A 303 4.37 6.51 14.97
CA ALA A 303 3.31 5.74 15.58
C ALA A 303 3.57 5.54 17.08
N VAL A 304 2.49 5.51 17.83
CA VAL A 304 2.49 5.20 19.27
C VAL A 304 1.29 4.32 19.61
N ARG A 305 1.49 3.39 20.53
CA ARG A 305 0.41 2.58 21.09
C ARG A 305 0.69 2.31 22.56
N ALA A 306 -0.35 2.34 23.40
CA ALA A 306 -0.28 1.97 24.80
C ALA A 306 -1.54 1.19 25.18
N ALA A 307 -1.44 0.33 26.17
CA ALA A 307 -2.57 -0.46 26.70
C ALA A 307 -3.61 0.44 27.36
N GLU A 308 -3.16 1.43 28.15
CA GLU A 308 -4.02 2.34 28.94
C GLU A 308 -4.05 3.79 28.43
N GLY A 309 -3.49 4.07 27.25
CA GLY A 309 -3.36 5.42 26.69
C GLY A 309 -1.93 5.95 26.76
N TRP A 310 -1.55 6.73 25.74
CA TRP A 310 -0.19 7.26 25.64
C TRP A 310 0.03 8.40 26.65
N PRO A 311 1.08 8.36 27.49
CA PRO A 311 1.32 9.38 28.51
C PRO A 311 1.61 10.76 27.91
N GLU A 312 0.98 11.84 28.45
CA GLU A 312 1.16 13.20 27.96
C GLU A 312 2.60 13.74 28.12
N GLY A 313 3.34 13.24 29.11
CA GLY A 313 4.73 13.65 29.37
C GLY A 313 5.73 13.14 28.34
N LEU A 314 5.41 12.08 27.63
CA LEU A 314 6.30 11.50 26.62
C LEU A 314 6.20 12.24 25.29
N LEU A 315 7.21 12.07 24.43
CA LEU A 315 7.15 12.54 23.05
C LEU A 315 5.84 12.07 22.38
N GLN A 316 5.13 13.02 21.77
CA GLN A 316 3.87 12.78 21.11
C GLN A 316 4.05 12.39 19.64
N LEU A 317 2.95 12.00 18.99
CA LEU A 317 2.93 11.76 17.55
C LEU A 317 3.38 13.01 16.80
N GLU A 318 4.20 12.84 15.74
CA GLU A 318 4.84 13.89 14.94
C GLU A 318 5.97 14.67 15.63
N ASP A 319 6.24 14.43 16.90
CA ASP A 319 7.38 15.07 17.57
C ASP A 319 8.70 14.56 16.99
N ARG A 320 9.69 15.46 16.98
CA ARG A 320 11.06 15.09 16.61
C ARG A 320 11.76 14.42 17.77
N PHE A 321 12.31 13.25 17.49
CA PHE A 321 13.14 12.55 18.46
C PHE A 321 14.44 13.32 18.72
N PRO A 322 14.83 13.51 19.98
CA PRO A 322 16.06 14.25 20.30
C PRO A 322 17.28 13.48 19.80
N ARG A 323 18.36 14.23 19.53
CA ARG A 323 19.62 13.61 19.13
C ARG A 323 20.16 12.75 20.27
N LEU A 324 20.39 11.49 19.97
CA LEU A 324 21.01 10.57 20.91
C LEU A 324 22.54 10.77 20.93
N PRO A 325 23.18 10.71 22.12
CA PRO A 325 24.62 10.80 22.25
C PRO A 325 25.29 9.55 21.63
N ASP A 326 26.55 9.70 21.18
CA ASP A 326 27.36 8.57 20.71
C ASP A 326 27.75 7.68 21.89
N ARG A 327 27.05 6.58 22.08
CA ARG A 327 27.23 5.59 23.14
C ARG A 327 27.30 4.17 22.55
N PRO A 328 27.92 3.21 23.23
CA PRO A 328 28.01 1.83 22.73
C PRO A 328 26.65 1.23 22.34
N ALA A 329 25.62 1.38 23.18
CA ALA A 329 24.30 0.87 22.91
C ALA A 329 23.65 1.54 21.65
N ILE A 330 23.96 2.80 21.38
CA ILE A 330 23.49 3.48 20.17
C ILE A 330 24.22 2.95 18.93
N ARG A 331 25.50 2.60 19.04
CA ARG A 331 26.24 1.94 17.96
C ARG A 331 25.70 0.54 17.66
N ASP A 332 25.32 -0.21 18.71
CA ASP A 332 24.67 -1.50 18.54
C ASP A 332 23.39 -1.41 17.72
N LEU A 333 22.55 -0.41 18.01
CA LEU A 333 21.35 -0.11 17.18
C LEU A 333 21.72 0.26 15.73
N GLN A 334 22.82 1.01 15.51
CA GLN A 334 23.29 1.34 14.17
C GLN A 334 23.76 0.13 13.37
N GLU A 335 24.31 -0.86 14.07
CA GLU A 335 24.77 -2.12 13.48
C GLU A 335 23.63 -3.14 13.31
N GLY A 336 22.40 -2.77 13.60
CA GLY A 336 21.23 -3.62 13.42
C GLY A 336 20.90 -4.52 14.61
N ARG A 337 21.56 -4.30 15.79
CA ARG A 337 21.34 -5.12 16.98
C ARG A 337 20.24 -4.55 17.86
N THR A 338 19.36 -5.43 18.35
CA THR A 338 18.38 -5.10 19.39
C THR A 338 19.08 -4.96 20.74
N VAL A 339 18.70 -3.95 21.52
CA VAL A 339 19.30 -3.64 22.83
C VAL A 339 18.22 -3.63 23.91
N LEU A 340 18.51 -4.29 25.02
CA LEU A 340 17.69 -4.27 26.22
C LEU A 340 18.28 -3.31 27.25
N PHE A 341 17.40 -2.55 27.90
CA PHE A 341 17.79 -1.63 28.96
C PHE A 341 16.91 -1.83 30.18
N ASP A 342 17.52 -1.80 31.37
CA ASP A 342 16.84 -1.46 32.63
C ASP A 342 16.78 0.07 32.76
N ARG A 343 15.96 0.57 33.68
CA ARG A 343 15.79 2.01 33.92
C ARG A 343 17.11 2.74 34.15
N ASN A 344 17.99 2.19 34.94
CA ASN A 344 19.28 2.81 35.26
C ASN A 344 20.23 2.88 34.06
N SER A 345 20.24 1.86 33.22
CA SER A 345 21.10 1.81 32.05
C SER A 345 20.63 2.76 30.95
N ILE A 346 19.31 2.94 30.79
CA ILE A 346 18.79 3.88 29.80
C ILE A 346 18.99 5.34 30.24
N GLU A 347 18.80 5.66 31.51
CA GLU A 347 19.09 6.99 32.04
C GLU A 347 20.57 7.38 31.82
N ARG A 348 21.46 6.42 32.05
CA ARG A 348 22.91 6.59 31.73
C ARG A 348 23.17 6.71 30.23
N ALA A 349 22.45 5.99 29.39
CA ALA A 349 22.60 6.06 27.93
C ALA A 349 22.12 7.41 27.38
N ILE A 350 21.05 7.97 27.89
CA ILE A 350 20.52 9.28 27.51
C ILE A 350 21.48 10.39 28.00
N GLY A 351 21.89 10.35 29.28
CA GLY A 351 22.86 11.25 29.88
C GLY A 351 22.42 12.72 30.05
N ASP A 352 21.29 13.14 29.51
CA ASP A 352 20.71 14.48 29.68
C ASP A 352 19.39 14.35 30.46
N GLY A 353 19.41 14.83 31.71
CA GLY A 353 18.24 14.75 32.61
C GLY A 353 16.98 15.46 32.08
N ARG A 354 17.11 16.38 31.13
CA ARG A 354 15.96 17.07 30.50
C ARG A 354 15.22 16.17 29.50
N LEU A 355 15.91 15.16 28.95
CA LEU A 355 15.33 14.23 27.99
C LEU A 355 14.65 13.02 28.68
N ILE A 356 15.01 12.75 29.93
CA ILE A 356 14.47 11.62 30.69
C ILE A 356 12.94 11.63 30.72
N PRO A 357 12.25 12.70 31.16
CA PRO A 357 10.79 12.70 31.22
C PRO A 357 10.11 12.64 29.85
N LEU A 358 10.81 12.99 28.77
CA LEU A 358 10.28 12.93 27.40
C LEU A 358 10.39 11.54 26.78
N LEU A 359 11.34 10.71 27.27
CA LEU A 359 11.69 9.44 26.66
C LEU A 359 11.36 8.23 27.54
N ILE A 360 11.32 8.41 28.88
CA ILE A 360 11.12 7.32 29.83
C ILE A 360 9.78 7.50 30.53
N PRO A 361 8.86 6.54 30.48
CA PRO A 361 7.63 6.55 31.28
C PRO A 361 7.96 6.54 32.78
N ASP A 362 7.14 7.18 33.62
CA ASP A 362 7.36 7.29 35.06
C ASP A 362 7.49 5.90 35.72
N ASN A 363 6.65 4.95 35.34
CA ASN A 363 6.66 3.56 35.81
C ASN A 363 7.44 2.61 34.86
N GLY A 364 8.11 3.12 33.81
CA GLY A 364 8.90 2.31 32.91
C GLY A 364 10.14 1.71 33.58
N HIS A 365 10.21 0.38 33.66
CA HIS A 365 11.33 -0.33 34.34
C HIS A 365 12.20 -1.12 33.33
N SER A 366 11.67 -1.50 32.18
CA SER A 366 12.39 -2.25 31.14
C SER A 366 12.04 -1.74 29.75
N LEU A 367 13.06 -1.53 28.92
CA LEU A 367 12.95 -1.08 27.53
C LEU A 367 13.66 -2.06 26.60
N ALA A 368 12.97 -2.48 25.55
CA ALA A 368 13.58 -3.11 24.38
C ALA A 368 13.60 -2.10 23.22
N MET A 369 14.76 -1.89 22.61
CA MET A 369 14.92 -1.07 21.42
C MET A 369 15.43 -1.92 20.26
N ALA A 370 14.71 -1.91 19.15
CA ALA A 370 15.09 -2.59 17.91
C ALA A 370 15.21 -1.60 16.75
N PRO A 371 16.29 -1.64 15.96
CA PRO A 371 16.41 -0.83 14.77
C PRO A 371 15.59 -1.42 13.63
N LEU A 372 14.95 -0.57 12.85
CA LEU A 372 14.38 -0.92 11.56
C LEU A 372 15.51 -0.93 10.53
N PHE A 373 16.24 -2.03 10.47
CA PHE A 373 17.44 -2.17 9.65
C PHE A 373 17.14 -2.99 8.39
N ALA A 374 17.24 -2.36 7.22
CA ALA A 374 17.05 -3.03 5.94
C ALA A 374 18.10 -2.59 4.92
N ARG A 375 18.66 -3.54 4.16
CA ARG A 375 19.61 -3.29 3.06
C ARG A 375 20.81 -2.40 3.43
N GLY A 376 21.32 -2.55 4.65
CA GLY A 376 22.44 -1.75 5.15
C GLY A 376 22.08 -0.32 5.58
N LEU A 377 20.79 0.00 5.73
CA LEU A 377 20.27 1.30 6.16
C LEU A 377 19.46 1.14 7.44
N VAL A 378 19.60 2.09 8.34
CA VAL A 378 18.71 2.23 9.50
C VAL A 378 17.60 3.20 9.13
N LEU A 379 16.38 2.66 8.97
CA LEU A 379 15.19 3.42 8.58
C LEU A 379 14.55 4.15 9.78
N GLY A 380 14.73 3.58 10.98
CA GLY A 380 14.16 4.09 12.20
C GLY A 380 14.42 3.16 13.37
N LEU A 381 13.65 3.37 14.45
CA LEU A 381 13.72 2.61 15.71
C LEU A 381 12.32 2.21 16.15
N ILE A 382 12.21 1.06 16.80
CA ILE A 382 11.05 0.67 17.59
C ILE A 382 11.49 0.65 19.05
N GLY A 383 10.77 1.37 19.91
CA GLY A 383 10.93 1.34 21.37
C GLY A 383 9.72 0.66 22.01
N ALA A 384 9.96 -0.33 22.85
CA ALA A 384 8.92 -1.07 23.57
C ALA A 384 9.20 -1.03 25.08
N TRP A 385 8.23 -0.57 25.87
CA TRP A 385 8.33 -0.42 27.31
C TRP A 385 7.41 -1.39 28.05
N ARG A 386 7.91 -1.95 29.18
CA ARG A 386 7.12 -2.57 30.23
C ARG A 386 7.00 -1.62 31.42
N THR A 387 5.77 -1.43 31.84
CA THR A 387 5.40 -0.46 32.89
C THR A 387 4.60 -1.11 34.05
N ASP A 388 3.77 -2.10 33.71
CA ASP A 388 2.83 -2.70 34.66
C ASP A 388 3.27 -4.10 35.10
N ASP A 389 4.09 -4.76 34.32
CA ASP A 389 4.65 -6.07 34.67
C ASP A 389 6.08 -5.89 35.19
N ASP A 390 6.34 -6.28 36.45
CA ASP A 390 7.68 -6.23 37.07
C ASP A 390 8.71 -7.15 36.37
N LYS A 391 8.29 -7.94 35.37
CA LYS A 391 9.18 -8.82 34.62
C LYS A 391 9.94 -8.02 33.54
N PRO A 392 11.29 -7.88 33.62
CA PRO A 392 12.06 -7.25 32.57
C PRO A 392 12.05 -8.09 31.27
N PHE A 393 12.35 -7.46 30.13
CA PHE A 393 12.61 -8.17 28.89
C PHE A 393 13.83 -9.09 29.03
N ASP A 394 13.71 -10.32 28.54
CA ASP A 394 14.78 -11.30 28.49
C ASP A 394 15.42 -11.43 27.09
N GLN A 395 16.46 -12.27 26.96
CA GLN A 395 17.14 -12.45 25.66
C GLN A 395 16.22 -13.09 24.61
N GLN A 396 15.29 -13.94 25.02
CA GLN A 396 14.34 -14.56 24.08
C GLN A 396 13.31 -13.54 23.56
N ASP A 397 12.92 -12.59 24.43
CA ASP A 397 12.11 -11.44 24.03
C ASP A 397 12.87 -10.56 23.02
N ALA A 398 14.16 -10.30 23.26
CA ALA A 398 15.02 -9.54 22.34
C ALA A 398 15.17 -10.22 20.98
N ASP A 399 15.38 -11.52 20.96
CA ASP A 399 15.54 -12.30 19.71
C ASP A 399 14.24 -12.28 18.90
N MET A 400 13.08 -12.50 19.53
CA MET A 400 11.77 -12.40 18.90
C MET A 400 11.51 -10.98 18.39
N PHE A 401 11.81 -9.96 19.18
CA PHE A 401 11.62 -8.56 18.80
C PHE A 401 12.51 -8.17 17.62
N ALA A 402 13.74 -8.67 17.58
CA ALA A 402 14.65 -8.49 16.44
C ALA A 402 14.09 -9.08 15.15
N GLU A 403 13.49 -10.29 15.20
CA GLU A 403 12.86 -10.90 14.02
C GLU A 403 11.66 -10.08 13.53
N ILE A 404 10.80 -9.61 14.44
CA ILE A 404 9.65 -8.75 14.08
C ILE A 404 10.15 -7.43 13.49
N ALA A 405 11.16 -6.80 14.10
CA ALA A 405 11.75 -5.56 13.61
C ALA A 405 12.41 -5.72 12.23
N ALA A 406 13.06 -6.84 11.97
CA ALA A 406 13.65 -7.14 10.65
C ALA A 406 12.57 -7.28 9.57
N HIS A 407 11.45 -7.98 9.87
CA HIS A 407 10.32 -8.08 8.97
C HIS A 407 9.67 -6.70 8.73
N ALA A 408 9.46 -5.94 9.81
CA ALA A 408 8.93 -4.58 9.77
C ALA A 408 9.83 -3.64 8.94
N ALA A 409 11.15 -3.74 9.09
CA ALA A 409 12.12 -2.94 8.35
C ALA A 409 12.01 -3.16 6.84
N LEU A 410 11.86 -4.42 6.39
CA LEU A 410 11.66 -4.73 4.98
C LEU A 410 10.34 -4.14 4.46
N SER A 411 9.27 -4.20 5.25
CA SER A 411 7.96 -3.64 4.90
C SER A 411 8.01 -2.11 4.80
N VAL A 412 8.69 -1.45 5.74
CA VAL A 412 8.91 0.01 5.71
C VAL A 412 9.80 0.41 4.52
N ASP A 413 10.86 -0.36 4.19
CA ASP A 413 11.71 -0.08 3.03
C ASP A 413 10.96 -0.23 1.71
N ASN A 414 10.10 -1.25 1.60
CA ASN A 414 9.25 -1.42 0.42
C ASN A 414 8.27 -0.25 0.26
N ALA A 415 7.61 0.16 1.35
CA ALA A 415 6.72 1.33 1.34
C ALA A 415 7.45 2.63 0.99
N ARG A 416 8.68 2.83 1.53
CA ARG A 416 9.54 3.97 1.20
C ARG A 416 9.90 4.02 -0.27
N ARG A 417 10.33 2.89 -0.84
CA ARG A 417 10.70 2.78 -2.27
C ARG A 417 9.50 3.08 -3.15
N TYR A 418 8.35 2.51 -2.81
CA TYR A 418 7.11 2.81 -3.48
C TYR A 418 6.77 4.31 -3.44
N THR A 419 6.88 4.95 -2.27
CA THR A 419 6.68 6.41 -2.12
C THR A 419 7.62 7.22 -3.01
N ARG A 420 8.90 6.79 -3.13
CA ARG A 420 9.90 7.44 -3.99
C ARG A 420 9.55 7.32 -5.47
N GLU A 421 9.22 6.09 -5.91
CA GLU A 421 8.84 5.81 -7.30
C GLU A 421 7.58 6.59 -7.68
N HIS A 422 6.59 6.56 -6.80
CA HIS A 422 5.35 7.32 -6.99
C HIS A 422 5.59 8.83 -7.08
N ARG A 423 6.39 9.42 -6.18
CA ARG A 423 6.72 10.86 -6.25
C ARG A 423 7.48 11.23 -7.51
N ALA A 424 8.44 10.40 -7.93
CA ALA A 424 9.16 10.61 -9.18
C ALA A 424 8.22 10.59 -10.38
N ALA A 425 7.29 9.64 -10.36
CA ALA A 425 6.26 9.48 -11.35
C ALA A 425 5.33 10.70 -11.45
N VAL A 426 4.74 11.12 -10.33
CA VAL A 426 3.89 12.32 -10.26
C VAL A 426 4.64 13.59 -10.69
N SER A 427 5.90 13.74 -10.27
CA SER A 427 6.71 14.89 -10.69
C SER A 427 7.02 14.92 -12.19
N LEU A 428 7.23 13.75 -12.79
CA LEU A 428 7.41 13.63 -14.25
C LEU A 428 6.13 14.01 -14.99
N GLN A 429 4.99 13.48 -14.56
CA GLN A 429 3.69 13.77 -15.15
C GLN A 429 3.35 15.25 -15.08
N GLN A 430 3.53 15.90 -13.90
CA GLN A 430 3.30 17.34 -13.74
C GLN A 430 4.15 18.19 -14.69
N ARG A 431 5.36 17.74 -15.02
CA ARG A 431 6.22 18.43 -15.99
C ARG A 431 5.82 18.17 -17.45
N LEU A 432 5.13 17.07 -17.69
CA LEU A 432 4.64 16.71 -19.02
C LEU A 432 3.27 17.33 -19.34
N LEU A 433 2.51 17.76 -18.35
CA LEU A 433 1.24 18.45 -18.57
C LEU A 433 1.46 19.95 -18.87
N PRO A 434 0.61 20.58 -19.69
CA PRO A 434 0.66 22.00 -19.97
C PRO A 434 0.23 22.84 -18.77
N ALA A 435 0.35 24.16 -18.90
CA ALA A 435 -0.17 25.09 -17.89
C ALA A 435 -1.67 24.89 -17.70
N ALA A 436 -2.12 24.92 -16.43
CA ALA A 436 -3.53 24.70 -16.08
C ALA A 436 -4.50 25.76 -16.67
N ALA A 437 -4.00 26.96 -16.98
CA ALA A 437 -4.78 28.00 -17.63
C ALA A 437 -3.93 28.63 -18.75
N THR A 438 -4.53 28.81 -19.91
CA THR A 438 -3.91 29.41 -21.09
C THR A 438 -4.87 30.44 -21.69
N LEU A 439 -4.37 31.65 -21.87
CA LEU A 439 -5.08 32.70 -22.56
C LEU A 439 -4.42 32.94 -23.91
N THR A 440 -5.19 32.84 -24.97
CA THR A 440 -4.78 33.18 -26.34
C THR A 440 -5.76 34.19 -26.94
N PRO A 441 -5.42 34.84 -28.06
CA PRO A 441 -6.38 35.66 -28.79
C PRO A 441 -7.66 34.91 -29.19
N ALA A 442 -7.55 33.61 -29.49
CA ALA A 442 -8.65 32.76 -29.94
C ALA A 442 -9.54 32.25 -28.82
N VAL A 443 -8.94 31.84 -27.70
CA VAL A 443 -9.64 31.19 -26.58
C VAL A 443 -9.05 31.55 -25.22
N GLU A 444 -9.91 31.53 -24.21
CA GLU A 444 -9.53 31.31 -22.83
C GLU A 444 -9.72 29.84 -22.53
N ALA A 445 -8.70 29.16 -22.03
CA ALA A 445 -8.76 27.72 -21.80
C ALA A 445 -8.28 27.36 -20.38
N VAL A 446 -8.93 26.38 -19.77
CA VAL A 446 -8.58 25.80 -18.46
C VAL A 446 -8.53 24.30 -18.59
N GLY A 447 -7.40 23.72 -18.21
CA GLY A 447 -7.20 22.28 -18.15
C GLY A 447 -7.20 21.77 -16.71
N LYS A 448 -7.86 20.67 -16.46
CA LYS A 448 -7.88 19.93 -15.20
C LYS A 448 -7.44 18.49 -15.43
N TYR A 449 -6.67 17.99 -14.51
CA TYR A 449 -6.24 16.60 -14.48
C TYR A 449 -6.50 16.03 -13.07
N VAL A 450 -7.17 14.89 -13.02
CA VAL A 450 -7.44 14.15 -11.77
C VAL A 450 -6.93 12.72 -11.94
N PRO A 451 -5.96 12.28 -11.13
CA PRO A 451 -5.46 10.91 -11.20
C PRO A 451 -6.48 9.91 -10.67
N ALA A 452 -6.41 8.67 -11.18
CA ALA A 452 -7.23 7.54 -10.73
C ALA A 452 -7.04 7.21 -9.24
N ALA A 453 -8.04 6.51 -8.66
CA ALA A 453 -7.98 6.04 -7.28
C ALA A 453 -6.89 5.00 -7.07
N GLY A 454 -6.05 5.28 -6.11
CA GLY A 454 -4.89 4.43 -5.83
C GLY A 454 -3.59 5.19 -5.93
N GLY A 455 -3.59 6.39 -6.53
CA GLY A 455 -2.55 7.42 -6.40
C GLY A 455 -1.11 7.04 -6.75
N ALA A 456 -0.90 5.80 -7.17
CA ALA A 456 0.42 5.19 -7.29
C ALA A 456 0.96 5.19 -8.71
N GLU A 457 0.10 5.35 -9.68
CA GLU A 457 0.46 5.16 -11.08
C GLU A 457 0.26 6.43 -11.89
N ILE A 458 1.15 6.65 -12.83
CA ILE A 458 1.10 7.79 -13.75
C ILE A 458 0.09 7.45 -14.83
N GLY A 459 -0.84 8.34 -15.12
CA GLY A 459 -1.80 8.17 -16.19
C GLY A 459 -1.28 8.42 -17.58
N GLY A 460 -2.03 7.89 -18.54
CA GLY A 460 -1.86 8.10 -19.97
C GLY A 460 -2.53 9.36 -20.52
N ASP A 461 -3.41 9.96 -19.74
CA ASP A 461 -4.24 11.11 -20.13
C ASP A 461 -3.45 12.40 -20.26
N TRP A 462 -3.72 13.17 -21.28
CA TRP A 462 -3.16 14.51 -21.45
C TRP A 462 -4.12 15.45 -22.18
N PHE A 463 -3.86 16.74 -22.06
CA PHE A 463 -4.45 17.79 -22.88
C PHE A 463 -3.38 18.76 -23.33
N ASP A 464 -3.68 19.55 -24.38
CA ASP A 464 -2.81 20.63 -24.80
C ASP A 464 -3.58 21.78 -25.45
N VAL A 465 -3.03 22.99 -25.36
CA VAL A 465 -3.52 24.22 -25.97
C VAL A 465 -2.38 24.80 -26.77
N ILE A 466 -2.43 24.66 -28.07
CA ILE A 466 -1.32 25.01 -28.98
C ILE A 466 -1.71 26.24 -29.80
N PRO A 467 -1.13 27.42 -29.51
CA PRO A 467 -1.30 28.60 -30.34
C PRO A 467 -0.73 28.34 -31.74
N LEU A 468 -1.54 28.58 -32.76
CA LEU A 468 -1.18 28.40 -34.16
C LEU A 468 -1.08 29.75 -34.85
N PRO A 469 -0.39 29.78 -36.01
CA PRO A 469 -0.35 30.98 -36.83
C PRO A 469 -1.74 31.54 -37.18
N SER A 470 -1.78 32.81 -37.43
CA SER A 470 -3.01 33.54 -37.79
C SER A 470 -4.04 33.52 -36.67
N LEU A 471 -3.60 33.62 -35.44
CA LEU A 471 -4.40 33.63 -34.21
C LEU A 471 -5.28 32.38 -33.97
N ARG A 472 -5.03 31.30 -34.73
CA ARG A 472 -5.74 30.02 -34.54
C ARG A 472 -5.20 29.28 -33.33
N VAL A 473 -5.93 28.30 -32.85
CA VAL A 473 -5.54 27.43 -31.74
C VAL A 473 -5.94 25.98 -32.03
N ALA A 474 -5.03 25.06 -31.73
CA ALA A 474 -5.37 23.64 -31.62
C ALA A 474 -5.58 23.29 -30.15
N LEU A 475 -6.73 22.67 -29.87
CA LEU A 475 -7.09 22.08 -28.57
C LEU A 475 -7.02 20.57 -28.72
N VAL A 476 -6.30 19.92 -27.82
CA VAL A 476 -6.06 18.48 -27.91
C VAL A 476 -6.32 17.82 -26.58
N VAL A 477 -6.97 16.68 -26.63
CA VAL A 477 -7.10 15.74 -25.50
C VAL A 477 -6.77 14.36 -26.02
N GLY A 478 -6.09 13.56 -25.25
CA GLY A 478 -5.78 12.18 -25.58
C GLY A 478 -5.60 11.33 -24.35
N ASP A 479 -5.64 10.04 -24.57
CA ASP A 479 -5.43 9.01 -23.55
C ASP A 479 -4.62 7.86 -24.13
N VAL A 480 -3.56 7.45 -23.47
CA VAL A 480 -2.69 6.31 -23.84
C VAL A 480 -3.16 5.08 -23.08
N ILE A 481 -3.39 3.99 -23.78
CA ILE A 481 -3.79 2.72 -23.16
C ILE A 481 -2.82 2.30 -22.07
N GLY A 482 -3.37 2.02 -20.88
CA GLY A 482 -2.59 1.56 -19.71
C GLY A 482 -2.10 2.72 -18.82
N HIS A 483 -1.32 2.39 -17.81
CA HIS A 483 -0.86 3.30 -16.76
C HIS A 483 0.61 3.05 -16.42
N GLY A 484 1.20 3.95 -15.68
CA GLY A 484 2.58 3.86 -15.24
C GLY A 484 3.57 4.59 -16.16
N LEU A 485 4.85 4.33 -15.93
CA LEU A 485 5.94 5.07 -16.56
C LEU A 485 5.94 4.93 -18.10
N HIS A 486 5.56 3.77 -18.64
CA HIS A 486 5.50 3.51 -20.08
C HIS A 486 4.40 4.32 -20.76
N ALA A 487 3.20 4.37 -20.16
CA ALA A 487 2.10 5.20 -20.67
C ALA A 487 2.49 6.69 -20.66
N ALA A 488 3.08 7.18 -19.58
CA ALA A 488 3.56 8.56 -19.49
C ALA A 488 4.66 8.90 -20.49
N ALA A 489 5.60 7.99 -20.75
CA ALA A 489 6.63 8.18 -21.75
C ALA A 489 6.04 8.24 -23.17
N THR A 490 5.08 7.39 -23.47
CA THR A 490 4.33 7.39 -24.74
C THR A 490 3.51 8.66 -24.88
N MET A 491 2.79 9.08 -23.83
CA MET A 491 2.06 10.35 -23.76
C MET A 491 2.97 11.55 -24.06
N GLY A 492 4.16 11.63 -23.43
CA GLY A 492 5.12 12.70 -23.69
C GLY A 492 5.63 12.73 -25.14
N ARG A 493 5.86 11.56 -25.76
CA ARG A 493 6.22 11.45 -27.18
C ARG A 493 5.08 11.92 -28.08
N LEU A 494 3.84 11.50 -27.81
CA LEU A 494 2.66 11.88 -28.59
C LEU A 494 2.39 13.37 -28.46
N ARG A 495 2.42 13.93 -27.26
CA ARG A 495 2.26 15.38 -27.04
C ARG A 495 3.28 16.21 -27.81
N THR A 496 4.57 15.84 -27.74
CA THR A 496 5.63 16.53 -28.49
C THR A 496 5.41 16.41 -29.99
N ALA A 497 4.96 15.24 -30.47
CA ALA A 497 4.64 15.05 -31.88
C ALA A 497 3.45 15.94 -32.33
N VAL A 498 2.39 16.00 -31.52
CA VAL A 498 1.22 16.87 -31.79
C VAL A 498 1.67 18.33 -31.90
N GLN A 499 2.45 18.84 -30.95
CA GLN A 499 2.98 20.21 -31.04
C GLN A 499 3.78 20.46 -32.30
N THR A 500 4.67 19.51 -32.65
CA THR A 500 5.50 19.63 -33.87
C THR A 500 4.66 19.56 -35.15
N LEU A 501 3.66 18.65 -35.22
CA LEU A 501 2.77 18.50 -36.37
C LEU A 501 1.78 19.66 -36.51
N ALA A 502 1.36 20.26 -35.37
CA ALA A 502 0.50 21.45 -35.39
C ALA A 502 1.18 22.66 -36.02
N ASP A 503 2.51 22.82 -35.83
CA ASP A 503 3.31 23.86 -36.51
C ASP A 503 3.39 23.67 -38.05
N LEU A 504 3.13 22.45 -38.54
CA LEU A 504 3.04 22.19 -39.97
C LEU A 504 1.69 22.60 -40.58
N GLU A 505 0.80 23.12 -39.77
CA GLU A 505 -0.53 23.59 -40.17
C GLU A 505 -1.41 22.53 -40.84
N LEU A 506 -1.25 21.26 -40.47
CA LEU A 506 -2.06 20.14 -40.95
C LEU A 506 -3.52 20.29 -40.50
N THR A 507 -4.44 19.72 -41.28
CA THR A 507 -5.82 19.53 -40.85
C THR A 507 -5.89 18.50 -39.71
N PRO A 508 -6.91 18.54 -38.81
CA PRO A 508 -7.00 17.59 -37.70
C PRO A 508 -6.97 16.11 -38.11
N ASP A 509 -7.58 15.75 -39.22
CA ASP A 509 -7.57 14.40 -39.78
C ASP A 509 -6.17 13.99 -40.34
N GLU A 510 -5.47 14.90 -41.01
CA GLU A 510 -4.09 14.68 -41.46
C GLU A 510 -3.14 14.55 -40.26
N LEU A 511 -3.32 15.38 -39.23
CA LEU A 511 -2.53 15.31 -37.99
C LEU A 511 -2.71 13.96 -37.29
N LEU A 512 -3.98 13.50 -37.12
CA LEU A 512 -4.25 12.18 -36.53
C LEU A 512 -3.66 11.05 -37.37
N SER A 513 -3.68 11.15 -38.72
CA SER A 513 -3.07 10.15 -39.59
C SER A 513 -1.55 10.04 -39.36
N ARG A 514 -0.86 11.18 -39.15
CA ARG A 514 0.58 11.18 -38.81
C ARG A 514 0.87 10.64 -37.41
N LEU A 515 -0.02 10.90 -36.44
CA LEU A 515 0.09 10.31 -35.11
C LEU A 515 -0.13 8.80 -35.14
N ASP A 516 -1.07 8.30 -35.95
CA ASP A 516 -1.32 6.87 -36.10
C ASP A 516 -0.06 6.14 -36.62
N GLU A 517 0.59 6.72 -37.64
CA GLU A 517 1.87 6.21 -38.16
C GLU A 517 2.97 6.19 -37.05
N LEU A 518 2.99 7.20 -36.19
CA LEU A 518 3.93 7.27 -35.07
C LEU A 518 3.66 6.20 -34.02
N VAL A 519 2.38 6.02 -33.62
CA VAL A 519 1.98 5.01 -32.66
C VAL A 519 2.28 3.61 -33.18
N ALA A 520 1.96 3.31 -34.42
CA ALA A 520 2.30 2.05 -35.06
C ALA A 520 3.82 1.77 -35.06
N ARG A 521 4.65 2.80 -35.22
CA ARG A 521 6.11 2.67 -35.15
C ARG A 521 6.54 2.39 -33.71
N ILE A 522 5.98 3.12 -32.69
CA ILE A 522 6.25 2.87 -31.27
C ILE A 522 5.90 1.42 -30.91
N ALA A 523 4.74 0.93 -31.35
CA ALA A 523 4.32 -0.45 -31.14
C ALA A 523 5.29 -1.47 -31.77
N SER A 524 5.83 -1.15 -32.98
CA SER A 524 6.79 -2.02 -33.64
C SER A 524 8.15 -2.11 -32.93
N GLU A 525 8.54 -1.07 -32.17
CA GLU A 525 9.76 -0.97 -31.38
C GLU A 525 9.62 -1.61 -30.00
N ALA A 526 8.39 -1.81 -29.49
CA ALA A 526 8.10 -2.41 -28.19
C ALA A 526 8.37 -3.92 -28.18
N ASP A 527 8.58 -4.46 -26.97
CA ASP A 527 8.72 -5.90 -26.78
C ASP A 527 7.51 -6.67 -27.30
N PRO A 528 7.69 -7.85 -27.88
CA PRO A 528 6.58 -8.63 -28.46
C PRO A 528 5.40 -8.87 -27.51
N ALA A 529 5.65 -8.93 -26.19
CA ALA A 529 4.62 -9.11 -25.17
C ALA A 529 3.81 -7.82 -24.89
N GLU A 530 4.34 -6.65 -25.26
CA GLU A 530 3.76 -5.34 -24.97
C GLU A 530 3.15 -4.67 -26.21
N ARG A 531 3.37 -5.23 -27.41
CA ARG A 531 2.93 -4.62 -28.67
C ARG A 531 1.43 -4.38 -28.75
N ASP A 532 0.65 -5.31 -28.24
CA ASP A 532 -0.82 -5.24 -28.27
C ASP A 532 -1.39 -4.26 -27.24
N THR A 533 -0.55 -3.74 -26.34
CA THR A 533 -0.93 -2.74 -25.33
C THR A 533 -0.54 -1.30 -25.71
N VAL A 534 0.18 -1.12 -26.85
CA VAL A 534 0.56 0.21 -27.33
C VAL A 534 -0.56 0.76 -28.21
N GLY A 535 -1.31 1.72 -27.68
CA GLY A 535 -2.37 2.41 -28.41
C GLY A 535 -2.73 3.70 -27.67
N ALA A 536 -3.47 4.56 -28.33
CA ALA A 536 -3.98 5.79 -27.71
C ALA A 536 -5.28 6.23 -28.36
N THR A 537 -6.10 6.95 -27.61
CA THR A 537 -7.19 7.74 -28.17
C THR A 537 -6.77 9.21 -28.24
N CYS A 538 -7.24 9.95 -29.22
CA CYS A 538 -6.88 11.35 -29.37
C CYS A 538 -8.00 12.13 -30.10
N LEU A 539 -8.30 13.31 -29.59
CA LEU A 539 -9.19 14.27 -30.22
C LEU A 539 -8.45 15.58 -30.44
N VAL A 540 -8.54 16.10 -31.68
CA VAL A 540 -7.93 17.37 -32.09
C VAL A 540 -9.03 18.29 -32.57
N ALA A 541 -9.13 19.49 -31.97
CA ALA A 541 -10.04 20.56 -32.37
C ALA A 541 -9.23 21.80 -32.75
N LEU A 542 -9.36 22.25 -34.02
CA LEU A 542 -8.69 23.44 -34.52
C LEU A 542 -9.72 24.56 -34.66
N TYR A 543 -9.56 25.62 -33.86
CA TYR A 543 -10.42 26.77 -33.88
C TYR A 543 -9.77 27.98 -34.54
N ASP A 544 -10.52 28.63 -35.49
CA ASP A 544 -10.14 29.86 -36.17
C ASP A 544 -11.07 30.99 -35.71
N PRO A 545 -10.58 31.97 -34.96
CA PRO A 545 -11.39 33.03 -34.39
C PRO A 545 -11.89 34.04 -35.47
N VAL A 546 -11.25 34.11 -36.63
CA VAL A 546 -11.65 34.97 -37.75
C VAL A 546 -12.89 34.42 -38.42
N THR A 547 -12.85 33.15 -38.79
CA THR A 547 -13.99 32.49 -39.44
C THR A 547 -15.00 31.93 -38.46
N GLN A 548 -14.66 31.86 -37.17
CA GLN A 548 -15.44 31.21 -36.11
C GLN A 548 -15.69 29.73 -36.39
N LEU A 549 -14.87 29.10 -37.20
CA LEU A 549 -14.97 27.69 -37.51
C LEU A 549 -14.09 26.85 -36.60
N CYS A 550 -14.66 25.77 -36.10
CA CYS A 550 -13.96 24.75 -35.35
C CYS A 550 -13.99 23.43 -36.13
N THR A 551 -12.84 22.94 -36.51
CA THR A 551 -12.70 21.67 -37.24
C THR A 551 -12.17 20.62 -36.27
N VAL A 552 -12.88 19.50 -36.13
CA VAL A 552 -12.61 18.47 -35.14
C VAL A 552 -12.46 17.12 -35.80
N ALA A 553 -11.45 16.35 -35.37
CA ALA A 553 -11.29 14.94 -35.73
C ALA A 553 -10.99 14.12 -34.49
N SER A 554 -11.46 12.88 -34.45
CA SER A 554 -11.31 11.96 -33.33
C SER A 554 -10.73 10.61 -33.77
N ALA A 555 -9.75 10.13 -33.02
CA ALA A 555 -9.20 8.78 -33.08
C ALA A 555 -9.64 7.99 -31.85
N GLY A 556 -10.81 7.34 -31.91
CA GLY A 556 -11.35 6.53 -30.80
C GLY A 556 -11.72 7.30 -29.53
N HIS A 557 -11.69 8.63 -29.56
CA HIS A 557 -11.88 9.48 -28.37
C HIS A 557 -13.34 9.97 -28.27
N PRO A 558 -13.88 10.19 -27.04
CA PRO A 558 -15.23 10.73 -26.87
C PRO A 558 -15.44 12.06 -27.59
N PRO A 559 -16.66 12.33 -28.12
CA PRO A 559 -16.95 13.57 -28.83
C PRO A 559 -16.92 14.77 -27.88
N PRO A 560 -16.40 15.93 -28.30
CA PRO A 560 -16.37 17.12 -27.46
C PRO A 560 -17.79 17.69 -27.32
N ILE A 561 -18.03 18.41 -26.20
CA ILE A 561 -19.29 19.08 -25.93
C ILE A 561 -19.18 20.57 -26.26
N VAL A 562 -20.17 21.10 -26.98
CA VAL A 562 -20.30 22.53 -27.24
C VAL A 562 -21.47 23.08 -26.43
N ALA A 563 -21.19 24.12 -25.63
CA ALA A 563 -22.23 24.93 -25.01
C ALA A 563 -22.30 26.31 -25.70
N GLY A 564 -23.46 26.60 -26.28
CA GLY A 564 -23.72 27.86 -26.98
C GLY A 564 -24.17 28.98 -26.04
N PRO A 565 -24.05 30.24 -26.47
CA PRO A 565 -24.49 31.40 -25.71
C PRO A 565 -26.05 31.44 -25.53
N ASP A 566 -26.74 30.56 -26.23
CA ASP A 566 -28.19 30.35 -26.11
C ASP A 566 -28.60 29.44 -24.93
N GLY A 567 -27.63 28.96 -24.16
CA GLY A 567 -27.84 28.07 -23.03
C GLY A 567 -28.01 26.60 -23.39
N THR A 568 -27.84 26.24 -24.69
CA THR A 568 -27.89 24.84 -25.12
C THR A 568 -26.50 24.23 -25.07
N ALA A 569 -26.40 22.97 -24.63
CA ALA A 569 -25.16 22.19 -24.76
C ALA A 569 -25.44 20.78 -25.29
N HIS A 570 -24.57 20.32 -26.16
CA HIS A 570 -24.68 18.99 -26.77
C HIS A 570 -23.33 18.46 -27.21
N PRO A 571 -23.14 17.14 -27.21
CA PRO A 571 -21.98 16.52 -27.85
C PRO A 571 -21.98 16.80 -29.36
N LEU A 572 -20.83 17.16 -29.93
CA LEU A 572 -20.70 17.35 -31.36
C LEU A 572 -20.83 16.00 -32.08
N PRO A 573 -21.54 15.94 -33.21
CA PRO A 573 -21.69 14.72 -34.01
C PRO A 573 -20.40 14.45 -34.81
N VAL A 574 -19.30 14.15 -34.12
CA VAL A 574 -18.03 13.74 -34.73
C VAL A 574 -18.03 12.23 -34.92
N ARG A 575 -17.69 11.74 -36.10
CA ARG A 575 -17.48 10.31 -36.31
C ARG A 575 -16.10 9.93 -35.83
N PRO A 576 -16.00 9.12 -34.75
CA PRO A 576 -14.69 8.67 -34.30
C PRO A 576 -14.06 7.69 -35.30
N GLY A 577 -12.83 7.92 -35.70
CA GLY A 577 -11.99 6.93 -36.34
C GLY A 577 -11.53 5.83 -35.35
N PRO A 578 -10.75 4.84 -35.79
CA PRO A 578 -10.15 3.86 -34.91
C PRO A 578 -9.18 4.54 -33.91
N PRO A 579 -8.91 3.94 -32.74
CA PRO A 579 -7.80 4.38 -31.89
C PRO A 579 -6.47 4.38 -32.64
N LEU A 580 -5.57 5.28 -32.26
CA LEU A 580 -4.23 5.37 -32.83
C LEU A 580 -3.44 4.06 -32.58
N GLY A 581 -2.75 3.60 -33.63
CA GLY A 581 -1.99 2.35 -33.64
C GLY A 581 -2.75 1.15 -34.19
N VAL A 582 -4.08 1.24 -34.34
CA VAL A 582 -4.90 0.17 -34.93
C VAL A 582 -4.78 0.18 -36.47
N GLY A 583 -4.69 1.36 -37.06
CA GLY A 583 -4.54 1.55 -38.51
C GLY A 583 -5.75 1.16 -39.37
N GLY A 584 -5.61 1.30 -40.68
CA GLY A 584 -6.52 0.72 -41.65
C GLY A 584 -7.72 1.54 -42.10
N LEU A 585 -8.10 2.63 -41.39
CA LEU A 585 -9.19 3.52 -41.79
C LEU A 585 -8.72 4.98 -41.74
N PRO A 586 -9.15 5.83 -42.70
CA PRO A 586 -8.86 7.25 -42.65
C PRO A 586 -9.66 7.92 -41.53
N PHE A 587 -9.11 9.01 -40.97
CA PHE A 587 -9.83 9.87 -40.03
C PHE A 587 -10.69 10.86 -40.81
N GLU A 588 -11.84 11.23 -40.27
CA GLU A 588 -12.74 12.21 -40.85
C GLU A 588 -12.79 13.46 -39.98
N ALA A 589 -12.74 14.65 -40.61
CA ALA A 589 -12.88 15.90 -39.88
C ALA A 589 -14.32 16.44 -40.05
N THR A 590 -14.86 16.93 -38.94
CA THR A 590 -16.16 17.62 -38.89
C THR A 590 -15.93 19.09 -38.55
N THR A 591 -16.54 20.00 -39.34
CA THR A 591 -16.43 21.43 -39.09
C THR A 591 -17.76 21.99 -38.57
N THR A 592 -17.71 22.75 -37.49
CA THR A 592 -18.86 23.46 -36.91
C THR A 592 -18.50 24.92 -36.64
N ARG A 593 -19.53 25.76 -36.51
CA ARG A 593 -19.33 27.17 -36.13
C ARG A 593 -19.47 27.35 -34.62
N LEU A 594 -18.49 27.96 -33.97
CA LEU A 594 -18.54 28.35 -32.58
C LEU A 594 -18.82 29.87 -32.50
N ALA A 595 -19.94 30.22 -31.96
CA ALA A 595 -20.26 31.63 -31.69
C ALA A 595 -19.33 32.16 -30.56
N PRO A 596 -18.98 33.45 -30.59
CA PRO A 596 -18.24 34.06 -29.48
C PRO A 596 -18.89 33.82 -28.12
N GLY A 597 -18.11 33.42 -27.11
CA GLY A 597 -18.60 33.07 -25.79
C GLY A 597 -19.07 31.63 -25.65
N SER A 598 -19.13 30.84 -26.75
CA SER A 598 -19.39 29.40 -26.64
C SER A 598 -18.25 28.69 -25.88
N TRP A 599 -18.62 27.69 -25.06
CA TRP A 599 -17.66 26.78 -24.46
C TRP A 599 -17.49 25.53 -25.31
N LEU A 600 -16.26 25.05 -25.41
CA LEU A 600 -15.91 23.76 -25.98
C LEU A 600 -15.24 22.94 -24.85
N ALA A 601 -15.80 21.79 -24.51
CA ALA A 601 -15.26 20.87 -23.53
C ALA A 601 -14.74 19.61 -24.23
N LEU A 602 -13.44 19.35 -24.07
CA LEU A 602 -12.77 18.12 -24.46
C LEU A 602 -12.44 17.35 -23.17
N TYR A 603 -12.65 16.04 -23.15
CA TYR A 603 -12.48 15.25 -21.93
C TYR A 603 -12.17 13.80 -22.25
N SER A 604 -11.40 13.12 -21.39
CA SER A 604 -11.21 11.69 -21.46
C SER A 604 -12.40 10.92 -20.86
N ASP A 605 -12.50 9.64 -21.15
CA ASP A 605 -13.59 8.78 -20.69
C ASP A 605 -13.66 8.63 -19.18
N GLY A 606 -12.51 8.79 -18.45
CA GLY A 606 -12.47 8.85 -16.99
C GLY A 606 -13.45 9.88 -16.39
N LEU A 607 -13.73 11.00 -17.10
CA LEU A 607 -14.72 11.99 -16.64
C LEU A 607 -16.16 11.45 -16.69
N LEU A 608 -16.43 10.51 -17.58
CA LEU A 608 -17.76 9.87 -17.72
C LEU A 608 -17.95 8.71 -16.74
N GLY A 609 -16.85 8.14 -16.21
CA GLY A 609 -16.85 6.95 -15.37
C GLY A 609 -17.30 5.69 -16.15
N GLN A 610 -17.79 4.70 -15.43
CA GLN A 610 -18.37 3.47 -16.01
C GLN A 610 -19.90 3.53 -15.98
N PRO A 611 -20.55 4.21 -16.92
CA PRO A 611 -21.99 4.41 -16.89
C PRO A 611 -22.72 3.11 -17.25
N ALA A 612 -23.67 2.71 -16.43
CA ALA A 612 -24.51 1.53 -16.69
C ALA A 612 -25.40 1.67 -17.95
N ASP A 613 -25.67 2.91 -18.36
CA ASP A 613 -26.52 3.29 -19.50
C ASP A 613 -25.74 3.68 -20.76
N GLY A 614 -24.41 3.51 -20.74
CA GLY A 614 -23.53 3.74 -21.87
C GLY A 614 -22.91 5.15 -21.94
N ILE A 615 -21.82 5.25 -22.70
CA ILE A 615 -20.99 6.46 -22.85
C ILE A 615 -21.80 7.64 -23.42
N ASP A 616 -22.68 7.40 -24.40
CA ASP A 616 -23.49 8.46 -25.01
C ASP A 616 -24.46 9.13 -24.02
N ALA A 617 -25.10 8.32 -23.18
CA ALA A 617 -25.98 8.84 -22.14
C ALA A 617 -25.21 9.65 -21.10
N ALA A 618 -24.01 9.23 -20.73
CA ALA A 618 -23.15 9.96 -19.81
C ALA A 618 -22.67 11.30 -20.43
N ALA A 619 -22.30 11.30 -21.71
CA ALA A 619 -21.94 12.53 -22.42
C ALA A 619 -23.09 13.54 -22.48
N ILE A 620 -24.32 13.07 -22.68
CA ILE A 620 -25.51 13.93 -22.65
C ILE A 620 -25.74 14.53 -21.24
N ARG A 621 -25.54 13.73 -20.16
CA ARG A 621 -25.63 14.25 -18.78
C ARG A 621 -24.55 15.30 -18.49
N LEU A 622 -23.33 15.04 -18.94
CA LEU A 622 -22.23 16.00 -18.82
C LEU A 622 -22.54 17.28 -19.57
N ALA A 623 -23.11 17.19 -20.78
CA ALA A 623 -23.55 18.36 -21.54
C ALA A 623 -24.61 19.20 -20.78
N GLY A 624 -25.56 18.54 -20.10
CA GLY A 624 -26.54 19.25 -19.24
C GLY A 624 -25.87 20.04 -18.12
N ARG A 625 -24.91 19.42 -17.42
CA ARG A 625 -24.10 20.08 -16.36
C ARG A 625 -23.29 21.27 -16.88
N ILE A 626 -22.67 21.12 -18.05
CA ILE A 626 -21.92 22.20 -18.70
C ILE A 626 -22.85 23.34 -19.10
N ALA A 627 -24.07 23.04 -19.61
CA ALA A 627 -25.08 24.06 -19.92
C ALA A 627 -25.49 24.87 -18.70
N ASP A 628 -25.72 24.20 -17.57
CA ASP A 628 -26.11 24.86 -16.30
C ASP A 628 -24.97 25.80 -15.84
N LEU A 629 -23.72 25.32 -15.78
CA LEU A 629 -22.57 26.14 -15.37
C LEU A 629 -22.30 27.32 -16.33
N HIS A 630 -22.47 27.12 -17.61
CA HIS A 630 -22.36 28.19 -18.62
C HIS A 630 -23.48 29.22 -18.45
N GLY A 631 -24.73 28.78 -18.20
CA GLY A 631 -25.88 29.62 -17.95
C GLY A 631 -25.75 30.48 -16.68
N GLU A 632 -25.15 29.91 -15.62
CA GLU A 632 -24.79 30.58 -14.37
C GLU A 632 -23.63 31.58 -14.52
N ARG A 633 -23.00 31.66 -15.68
CA ARG A 633 -21.81 32.48 -15.97
C ARG A 633 -20.61 32.17 -15.02
N CYS A 634 -20.47 30.93 -14.66
CA CYS A 634 -19.29 30.49 -13.90
C CYS A 634 -18.01 30.79 -14.68
N SER A 635 -16.90 31.03 -13.98
CA SER A 635 -15.58 31.06 -14.61
C SER A 635 -15.20 29.66 -15.10
N LEU A 636 -14.42 29.55 -16.17
CA LEU A 636 -13.91 28.24 -16.63
C LEU A 636 -13.16 27.49 -15.52
N GLN A 637 -12.43 28.21 -14.68
CA GLN A 637 -11.72 27.65 -13.54
C GLN A 637 -12.67 26.98 -12.55
N THR A 638 -13.73 27.70 -12.13
CA THR A 638 -14.74 27.18 -11.19
C THR A 638 -15.53 26.03 -11.81
N ALA A 639 -15.89 26.15 -13.09
CA ALA A 639 -16.60 25.08 -13.79
C ALA A 639 -15.74 23.80 -13.87
N GLY A 640 -14.47 23.92 -14.18
CA GLY A 640 -13.53 22.79 -14.18
C GLY A 640 -13.44 22.12 -12.81
N GLU A 641 -13.38 22.89 -11.72
CA GLU A 641 -13.36 22.38 -10.35
C GLU A 641 -14.65 21.63 -9.99
N ILE A 642 -15.81 22.18 -10.32
CA ILE A 642 -17.09 21.53 -10.06
C ILE A 642 -17.25 20.23 -10.85
N LEU A 643 -16.87 20.24 -12.13
CA LEU A 643 -17.01 19.06 -13.01
C LEU A 643 -16.10 17.91 -12.59
N THR A 644 -14.95 18.21 -11.97
CA THR A 644 -14.00 17.20 -11.52
C THR A 644 -14.12 16.85 -10.03
N ALA A 645 -14.92 17.59 -9.23
CA ALA A 645 -15.02 17.37 -7.77
C ALA A 645 -15.62 16.01 -7.41
N GLU A 646 -16.60 15.51 -8.17
CA GLU A 646 -17.22 14.20 -7.89
C GLU A 646 -16.24 13.03 -7.96
N GLN A 647 -15.19 13.15 -8.77
CA GLN A 647 -14.15 12.13 -8.87
C GLN A 647 -13.15 12.19 -7.71
N ALA A 648 -13.00 13.34 -7.08
CA ALA A 648 -12.21 13.47 -5.85
C ALA A 648 -12.89 12.76 -4.66
N ASP A 649 -14.22 12.74 -4.62
CA ASP A 649 -15.01 12.11 -3.54
C ASP A 649 -15.28 10.61 -3.80
N HIS A 650 -15.38 10.21 -5.08
CA HIS A 650 -15.57 8.82 -5.52
C HIS A 650 -14.45 8.48 -6.48
N PRO A 651 -13.36 7.88 -5.97
CA PRO A 651 -12.17 7.64 -6.76
C PRO A 651 -12.49 6.90 -8.07
N ALA A 652 -12.23 7.56 -9.20
CA ALA A 652 -12.42 6.99 -10.52
C ALA A 652 -11.49 5.78 -10.74
N ALA A 653 -11.97 4.83 -11.53
CA ALA A 653 -11.17 3.68 -11.93
C ALA A 653 -10.06 4.05 -12.93
N ASP A 654 -10.15 5.23 -13.55
CA ASP A 654 -9.23 5.73 -14.56
C ASP A 654 -8.91 7.22 -14.34
N ASP A 655 -7.82 7.68 -14.95
CA ASP A 655 -7.42 9.06 -14.94
C ASP A 655 -8.44 9.95 -15.67
N THR A 656 -8.43 11.22 -15.34
CA THR A 656 -9.37 12.16 -15.96
C THR A 656 -8.64 13.40 -16.44
N ALA A 657 -8.73 13.66 -17.73
CA ALA A 657 -8.34 14.93 -18.34
C ALA A 657 -9.58 15.71 -18.80
N LEU A 658 -9.67 16.98 -18.46
CA LEU A 658 -10.69 17.91 -18.89
C LEU A 658 -10.06 19.19 -19.41
N LEU A 659 -10.38 19.60 -20.62
CA LEU A 659 -10.00 20.86 -21.21
C LEU A 659 -11.26 21.66 -21.55
N LEU A 660 -11.50 22.76 -20.84
CA LEU A 660 -12.56 23.72 -21.12
C LEU A 660 -11.98 24.92 -21.87
N ALA A 661 -12.53 25.27 -23.00
CA ALA A 661 -12.12 26.43 -23.77
C ALA A 661 -13.35 27.32 -24.11
N MET A 662 -13.23 28.62 -23.88
CA MET A 662 -14.20 29.61 -24.28
C MET A 662 -13.73 30.35 -25.52
N ALA A 663 -14.53 30.31 -26.57
CA ALA A 663 -14.26 31.03 -27.82
C ALA A 663 -14.30 32.55 -27.60
N ARG A 664 -13.19 33.21 -27.85
CA ARG A 664 -13.07 34.67 -27.74
C ARG A 664 -13.42 35.30 -29.07
N PRO A 665 -14.20 36.38 -29.08
CA PRO A 665 -14.45 37.11 -30.32
C PRO A 665 -13.25 38.02 -30.64
N LEU A 666 -12.85 38.01 -31.88
CA LEU A 666 -12.03 39.12 -32.39
C LEU A 666 -12.90 40.39 -32.51
N GLN A 667 -12.25 41.55 -32.29
CA GLN A 667 -12.89 42.83 -32.51
C GLN A 667 -13.28 42.97 -33.99
N ARG A 668 -14.43 43.53 -34.32
CA ARG A 668 -14.94 43.62 -35.70
C ARG A 668 -14.01 44.38 -36.64
N ASP A 669 -13.23 45.30 -36.12
CA ASP A 669 -12.29 46.11 -36.84
C ASP A 669 -10.86 45.52 -36.83
N ALA A 670 -10.66 44.40 -36.15
CA ALA A 670 -9.35 43.70 -36.08
C ALA A 670 -9.02 42.94 -37.37
N VAL A 671 -9.97 42.77 -38.26
CA VAL A 671 -9.76 42.02 -39.51
C VAL A 671 -10.09 42.89 -40.72
N ALA A 672 -9.21 42.90 -41.68
CA ALA A 672 -9.45 43.54 -42.96
C ALA A 672 -9.16 42.56 -44.10
N GLU A 673 -10.10 42.45 -45.06
CA GLU A 673 -10.00 41.49 -46.15
C GLU A 673 -10.20 42.19 -47.47
N TRP A 674 -9.42 41.81 -48.46
CA TRP A 674 -9.54 42.27 -49.84
C TRP A 674 -9.32 41.12 -50.82
N GLU A 675 -9.90 41.26 -52.01
CA GLU A 675 -9.70 40.31 -53.11
C GLU A 675 -9.19 41.10 -54.34
N PHE A 676 -8.17 40.57 -54.93
CA PHE A 676 -7.53 41.20 -56.08
C PHE A 676 -7.46 40.22 -57.27
N PRO A 677 -7.56 40.72 -58.50
CA PRO A 677 -7.29 39.90 -59.69
C PRO A 677 -5.78 39.58 -59.78
N ALA A 678 -5.43 38.50 -60.45
CA ALA A 678 -4.02 38.12 -60.69
C ALA A 678 -3.39 39.03 -61.80
N ASP A 679 -3.27 40.29 -61.52
CA ASP A 679 -2.72 41.33 -62.37
C ASP A 679 -1.61 42.08 -61.65
N PRO A 680 -0.51 42.50 -62.32
CA PRO A 680 0.51 43.31 -61.70
C PRO A 680 0.01 44.61 -61.05
N VAL A 681 -1.09 45.18 -61.51
CA VAL A 681 -1.75 46.32 -60.88
C VAL A 681 -2.25 46.02 -59.46
N ALA A 682 -2.57 44.75 -59.15
CA ALA A 682 -3.00 44.33 -57.83
C ALA A 682 -1.99 44.63 -56.72
N VAL A 683 -0.69 44.60 -57.04
CA VAL A 683 0.39 44.89 -56.09
C VAL A 683 0.27 46.32 -55.57
N SER A 684 0.06 47.29 -56.44
CA SER A 684 -0.06 48.70 -56.06
C SER A 684 -1.36 48.96 -55.29
N ALA A 685 -2.46 48.31 -55.72
CA ALA A 685 -3.74 48.45 -55.03
C ALA A 685 -3.68 47.83 -53.64
N ALA A 686 -3.04 46.67 -53.48
CA ALA A 686 -2.87 46.02 -52.19
C ALA A 686 -2.04 46.86 -51.21
N ARG A 687 -0.92 47.46 -51.70
CA ARG A 687 -0.08 48.38 -50.90
C ARG A 687 -0.91 49.56 -50.39
N ALA A 688 -1.68 50.20 -51.27
CA ALA A 688 -2.48 51.37 -50.89
C ALA A 688 -3.56 50.98 -49.84
N ALA A 689 -4.21 49.84 -50.03
CA ALA A 689 -5.22 49.33 -49.11
C ALA A 689 -4.61 49.00 -47.71
N VAL A 690 -3.47 48.36 -47.69
CA VAL A 690 -2.75 48.00 -46.45
C VAL A 690 -2.24 49.24 -45.73
N ALA A 691 -1.61 50.16 -46.40
CA ALA A 691 -1.09 51.43 -45.80
C ALA A 691 -2.25 52.22 -45.15
N ALA A 692 -3.39 52.30 -45.81
CA ALA A 692 -4.56 52.96 -45.26
C ALA A 692 -5.07 52.25 -43.97
N LYS A 693 -5.11 50.91 -43.94
CA LYS A 693 -5.62 50.13 -42.80
C LYS A 693 -4.63 50.12 -41.64
N VAL A 694 -3.35 49.95 -41.89
CA VAL A 694 -2.28 50.02 -40.86
C VAL A 694 -2.24 51.40 -40.19
N SER A 695 -2.42 52.49 -41.01
CA SER A 695 -2.57 53.85 -40.49
C SER A 695 -3.85 54.01 -39.64
N GLU A 696 -4.99 53.43 -40.07
CA GLU A 696 -6.22 53.44 -39.29
C GLU A 696 -6.10 52.73 -37.93
N TRP A 697 -5.33 51.64 -37.87
CA TRP A 697 -5.00 50.94 -36.63
C TRP A 697 -3.94 51.60 -35.78
N GLY A 698 -3.35 52.70 -36.23
CA GLY A 698 -2.33 53.48 -35.51
C GLY A 698 -0.94 52.83 -35.57
N LEU A 699 -0.71 51.84 -36.38
CA LEU A 699 0.54 51.04 -36.50
C LEU A 699 1.55 51.65 -37.48
N LYS A 700 1.74 52.97 -37.45
CA LYS A 700 2.60 53.68 -38.42
C LYS A 700 4.05 53.18 -38.47
N ASP A 701 4.56 52.66 -37.35
CA ASP A 701 5.94 52.14 -37.31
C ASP A 701 6.11 50.85 -38.13
N LEU A 702 5.04 50.14 -38.41
CA LEU A 702 5.04 48.93 -39.20
C LEU A 702 4.68 49.14 -40.67
N ASP A 703 4.30 50.36 -41.06
CA ASP A 703 3.77 50.71 -42.40
C ASP A 703 4.70 50.21 -43.52
N PHE A 704 5.98 50.59 -43.46
CA PHE A 704 6.97 50.16 -44.45
C PHE A 704 7.17 48.64 -44.50
N VAL A 705 7.22 47.98 -43.34
CA VAL A 705 7.50 46.53 -43.26
C VAL A 705 6.30 45.76 -43.82
N VAL A 706 5.08 46.16 -43.42
CA VAL A 706 3.84 45.49 -43.88
C VAL A 706 3.65 45.66 -45.37
N GLU A 707 3.86 46.89 -45.91
CA GLU A 707 3.81 47.18 -47.34
C GLU A 707 4.78 46.31 -48.10
N LEU A 708 6.03 46.16 -47.64
CA LEU A 708 7.03 45.31 -48.27
C LEU A 708 6.64 43.86 -48.29
N ILE A 709 6.20 43.30 -47.12
CA ILE A 709 5.77 41.91 -47.04
C ILE A 709 4.59 41.64 -47.99
N VAL A 710 3.58 42.49 -47.95
CA VAL A 710 2.39 42.34 -48.80
C VAL A 710 2.75 42.47 -50.29
N SER A 711 3.63 43.39 -50.65
CA SER A 711 4.12 43.53 -52.01
C SER A 711 4.80 42.26 -52.52
N GLU A 712 5.64 41.67 -51.71
CA GLU A 712 6.35 40.42 -52.09
C GLU A 712 5.40 39.24 -52.19
N LEU A 713 4.47 39.10 -51.21
CA LEU A 713 3.49 38.01 -51.22
C LEU A 713 2.51 38.09 -52.42
N ILE A 714 1.95 39.28 -52.67
CA ILE A 714 1.05 39.50 -53.81
C ILE A 714 1.81 39.32 -55.14
N THR A 715 3.04 39.83 -55.25
CA THR A 715 3.87 39.64 -56.46
C THR A 715 4.11 38.14 -56.73
N ASN A 716 4.38 37.36 -55.66
CA ASN A 716 4.54 35.93 -55.80
C ASN A 716 3.25 35.23 -56.25
N ALA A 717 2.09 35.62 -55.68
CA ALA A 717 0.80 35.07 -56.06
C ALA A 717 0.46 35.43 -57.58
N VAL A 718 0.68 36.66 -57.99
CA VAL A 718 0.47 37.08 -59.38
C VAL A 718 1.37 36.29 -60.36
N ARG A 719 2.64 36.08 -59.96
CA ARG A 719 3.62 35.39 -60.87
C ARG A 719 3.40 33.89 -60.99
N TYR A 720 2.96 33.24 -59.94
CA TYR A 720 3.04 31.79 -59.87
C TYR A 720 1.70 31.06 -59.68
N ALA A 721 0.65 31.78 -59.27
CA ALA A 721 -0.59 31.11 -58.91
C ALA A 721 -1.76 31.40 -59.85
N GLY A 722 -1.90 32.60 -60.37
CA GLY A 722 -3.08 33.02 -61.11
C GLY A 722 -4.36 33.07 -60.23
N GLY A 723 -5.49 33.38 -60.86
CA GLY A 723 -6.81 33.36 -60.16
C GLY A 723 -6.98 34.53 -59.18
N PRO A 724 -8.06 34.63 -58.44
CA PRO A 724 -8.24 35.65 -57.47
C PRO A 724 -7.24 35.48 -56.30
N ILE A 725 -6.68 36.60 -55.86
CA ILE A 725 -5.73 36.65 -54.73
C ILE A 725 -6.43 37.29 -53.54
N GLY A 726 -6.60 36.53 -52.49
CA GLY A 726 -7.10 37.02 -51.20
C GLY A 726 -5.98 37.64 -50.40
N LEU A 727 -6.17 38.83 -49.86
CA LEU A 727 -5.31 39.48 -48.85
C LEU A 727 -6.12 39.68 -47.58
N ARG A 728 -5.55 39.26 -46.44
CA ARG A 728 -6.14 39.48 -45.12
C ARG A 728 -5.09 40.05 -44.19
N LEU A 729 -5.46 41.06 -43.45
CA LEU A 729 -4.73 41.57 -42.28
C LEU A 729 -5.52 41.24 -41.00
N ILE A 730 -4.84 40.81 -39.98
CA ILE A 730 -5.44 40.56 -38.68
C ILE A 730 -4.58 41.26 -37.60
N HIS A 731 -5.22 42.10 -36.81
CA HIS A 731 -4.59 42.89 -35.75
C HIS A 731 -5.13 42.46 -34.36
N ASP A 732 -4.26 41.92 -33.50
CA ASP A 732 -4.51 41.65 -32.13
C ASP A 732 -3.20 41.80 -31.34
N ASP A 733 -2.67 40.79 -30.64
CA ASP A 733 -1.37 40.78 -29.99
C ASP A 733 -0.19 40.82 -30.99
N VAL A 734 -0.45 40.46 -32.20
CA VAL A 734 0.47 40.51 -33.34
C VAL A 734 -0.27 41.07 -34.58
N LEU A 735 0.44 41.57 -35.54
CA LEU A 735 -0.14 41.89 -36.88
C LEU A 735 0.18 40.73 -37.80
N VAL A 736 -0.87 40.09 -38.32
CA VAL A 736 -0.76 38.99 -39.30
C VAL A 736 -1.10 39.49 -40.71
N CYS A 737 -0.26 39.15 -41.67
CA CYS A 737 -0.46 39.37 -43.09
C CYS A 737 -0.66 37.99 -43.77
N GLU A 738 -1.82 37.72 -44.34
CA GLU A 738 -2.10 36.51 -45.12
C GLU A 738 -2.40 36.83 -46.56
N VAL A 739 -1.77 36.04 -47.46
CA VAL A 739 -2.09 36.09 -48.92
C VAL A 739 -2.48 34.71 -49.36
N SER A 740 -3.71 34.58 -49.87
CA SER A 740 -4.26 33.33 -50.41
C SER A 740 -4.29 33.34 -51.91
N ASP A 741 -3.92 32.20 -52.52
CA ASP A 741 -3.96 31.99 -53.96
C ASP A 741 -4.41 30.56 -54.32
N PRO A 742 -4.90 30.31 -55.52
CA PRO A 742 -5.45 28.99 -55.89
C PRO A 742 -4.38 27.95 -56.30
N SER A 743 -3.08 28.23 -56.10
CA SER A 743 -2.01 27.31 -56.49
C SER A 743 -1.59 26.46 -55.31
N ASN A 744 -1.39 25.17 -55.55
CA ASN A 744 -0.84 24.24 -54.54
C ASN A 744 0.70 24.09 -54.62
N THR A 745 1.39 24.98 -55.38
CA THR A 745 2.83 24.91 -55.49
C THR A 745 3.50 25.41 -54.23
N GLN A 746 4.35 24.57 -53.63
CA GLN A 746 5.08 24.90 -52.41
C GLN A 746 6.11 26.05 -52.62
N PRO A 747 6.06 27.13 -51.87
CA PRO A 747 7.07 28.14 -51.90
C PRO A 747 8.41 27.57 -51.35
N ARG A 748 9.50 27.81 -52.12
CA ARG A 748 10.82 27.34 -51.70
C ARG A 748 11.73 28.53 -51.44
N LEU A 749 12.29 28.59 -50.21
CA LEU A 749 13.42 29.48 -49.94
C LEU A 749 14.59 29.11 -50.82
N ARG A 750 14.97 30.01 -51.73
CA ARG A 750 16.21 29.90 -52.52
C ARG A 750 17.22 30.94 -51.97
N ARG A 751 18.47 30.53 -51.74
CA ARG A 751 19.56 31.47 -51.58
C ARG A 751 19.79 32.10 -52.96
N ALA A 752 19.32 33.34 -53.12
CA ALA A 752 19.58 34.08 -54.34
C ALA A 752 21.10 34.40 -54.41
N SER A 753 21.72 34.15 -55.54
CA SER A 753 23.06 34.68 -55.78
C SER A 753 22.96 36.18 -55.93
N SER A 754 24.08 36.92 -55.71
CA SER A 754 24.13 38.40 -55.74
C SER A 754 23.68 39.03 -57.08
N ILE A 755 23.39 38.20 -58.12
CA ILE A 755 23.09 38.64 -59.50
C ILE A 755 21.63 38.36 -59.87
N ASP A 756 20.86 37.56 -59.10
CA ASP A 756 19.46 37.25 -59.41
C ASP A 756 18.52 38.36 -58.89
N GLU A 757 17.81 39.01 -59.81
CA GLU A 757 16.71 39.94 -59.52
C GLU A 757 15.44 39.26 -58.97
N GLY A 758 15.35 37.93 -59.00
CA GLY A 758 14.22 37.16 -58.55
C GLY A 758 14.60 36.12 -57.47
N GLY A 759 13.81 36.03 -56.40
CA GLY A 759 13.98 34.98 -55.37
C GLY A 759 14.39 35.50 -53.97
N ARG A 760 14.44 36.80 -53.75
CA ARG A 760 14.75 37.43 -52.43
C ARG A 760 13.50 37.69 -51.58
N GLY A 761 12.30 37.65 -52.18
CA GLY A 761 11.06 38.03 -51.48
C GLY A 761 10.79 37.20 -50.20
N LEU A 762 10.80 35.87 -50.31
CA LEU A 762 10.58 35.02 -49.12
C LEU A 762 11.70 35.15 -48.08
N PHE A 763 12.92 35.42 -48.48
CA PHE A 763 14.04 35.69 -47.56
C PHE A 763 13.84 36.99 -46.80
N LEU A 764 13.35 38.02 -47.44
CA LEU A 764 13.02 39.30 -46.83
C LEU A 764 11.86 39.14 -45.83
N ILE A 765 10.80 38.40 -46.20
CA ILE A 765 9.70 38.10 -45.34
C ILE A 765 10.22 37.38 -44.07
N ALA A 766 11.08 36.37 -44.23
CA ALA A 766 11.65 35.62 -43.12
C ALA A 766 12.53 36.47 -42.21
N GLN A 767 13.13 37.57 -42.71
CA GLN A 767 13.92 38.48 -41.89
C GLN A 767 13.10 39.55 -41.16
N LEU A 768 11.95 39.92 -41.75
CA LEU A 768 11.13 41.03 -41.24
C LEU A 768 9.97 40.54 -40.34
N SER A 769 9.64 39.27 -40.42
CA SER A 769 8.57 38.68 -39.60
C SER A 769 9.13 37.91 -38.39
N SER A 770 8.36 37.91 -37.29
CA SER A 770 8.64 37.05 -36.14
C SER A 770 8.44 35.60 -36.48
N ARG A 771 7.41 35.30 -37.27
CA ARG A 771 7.08 33.96 -37.79
C ARG A 771 6.52 34.12 -39.20
N TRP A 772 6.72 33.16 -40.08
CA TRP A 772 6.09 33.06 -41.40
C TRP A 772 5.94 31.60 -41.80
N GLY A 773 5.02 31.34 -42.73
CA GLY A 773 4.79 30.00 -43.22
C GLY A 773 3.79 29.93 -44.37
N SER A 774 3.43 28.69 -44.72
CA SER A 774 2.43 28.44 -45.76
C SER A 774 1.48 27.33 -45.31
N ARG A 775 0.19 27.55 -45.52
CA ARG A 775 -0.90 26.63 -45.27
C ARG A 775 -1.55 26.20 -46.59
N TYR A 776 -1.77 24.92 -46.74
CA TYR A 776 -2.41 24.34 -47.91
C TYR A 776 -3.87 24.04 -47.65
N ARG A 777 -4.73 24.29 -48.64
CA ARG A 777 -6.15 23.94 -48.60
C ARG A 777 -6.49 23.16 -49.86
N GLN A 778 -7.67 22.53 -49.93
CA GLN A 778 -8.12 21.79 -51.12
C GLN A 778 -8.13 22.66 -52.38
N SER A 779 -8.30 23.98 -52.25
CA SER A 779 -8.44 24.93 -53.34
C SER A 779 -7.33 26.00 -53.41
N GLY A 780 -6.12 25.68 -52.98
CA GLY A 780 -4.99 26.63 -53.01
C GLY A 780 -4.15 26.67 -51.73
N LYS A 781 -3.34 27.71 -51.60
CA LYS A 781 -2.50 27.94 -50.44
C LYS A 781 -2.70 29.34 -49.87
N THR A 782 -2.36 29.50 -48.60
CA THR A 782 -2.21 30.77 -47.91
C THR A 782 -0.77 30.88 -47.42
N ILE A 783 -0.06 31.96 -47.77
CA ILE A 783 1.21 32.33 -47.21
C ILE A 783 0.93 33.43 -46.19
N TRP A 784 1.51 33.28 -44.98
CA TRP A 784 1.28 34.22 -43.88
C TRP A 784 2.59 34.68 -43.27
N ALA A 785 2.58 35.87 -42.68
CA ALA A 785 3.66 36.46 -41.91
C ALA A 785 3.12 37.17 -40.67
N GLU A 786 3.72 36.91 -39.52
CA GLU A 786 3.38 37.57 -38.26
C GLU A 786 4.46 38.61 -37.89
N LEU A 787 3.98 39.74 -37.46
CA LEU A 787 4.82 40.88 -37.03
C LEU A 787 4.52 41.18 -35.57
N ALA A 788 5.56 41.25 -34.75
CA ALA A 788 5.41 41.78 -33.41
C ALA A 788 4.99 43.25 -33.42
N LEU A 789 4.04 43.60 -32.58
CA LEU A 789 3.66 45.01 -32.42
C LEU A 789 4.76 45.69 -31.59
N PRO A 790 5.05 46.98 -31.91
CA PRO A 790 5.93 47.80 -31.07
C PRO A 790 5.26 48.00 -29.69
N ASP A 791 6.07 47.95 -28.63
CA ASP A 791 5.64 48.19 -27.24
C ASP A 791 4.97 49.57 -27.03
#